data_66df581b71d5474f83afeda329b32456
#
_entry.id   66df581b71d5474f83afeda329b32456
#
_cell.length_a   1.000
_cell.length_b   1.000
_cell.length_c   1.000
_cell.angle_alpha   90.00
_cell.angle_beta   90.00
_cell.angle_gamma   90.00
#
_symmetry.space_group_name_H-M   'P 1'
#
loop_
_entity.id
_entity.type
_entity.pdbx_description
1 polymer ?
#
loop_
_entity_poly.entity_id
_entity_poly.type
_entity_poly.pdbx_seq_one_letter_code
_entity_poly.pdbx_strand_id
1 'polypeptide(L)'
;MSGLIKYRVHEVAKDFNMTSKEITQILTDYATTPKNHMQVLEDAELNDIFEYLTQHHQAASLEELYKVPDQPKAKPQAAPAEAPKSGAAQQPAAQPQQQPKPKKDDKPHQPRQVAERRVVDTRGATTNLSKYDQRLDDLVPERAQNKRGGKQKIQNRNRQRPQNPAAGAKRRQEERDKMQKLQLEIAKKQQLKVQIPDTISVGELASRMKKTGAEVVRRLVKMGVMASLSDTIDYDTAALVAMELGCKVEHEVIVTVEERLIDDREDNEDELVPRAPVVVVMGHVDHGKTSLLDRIRRANVAAGEAGGITQHIGAYRVMVNGKPVTFLDTPGHEAFTSMRARGAMVTDIAILVVAADDGIMPQTVESINHAKAAGVPLVVAINKMDVHGANPDRIKQQLTEYGLVPEEWGGETIVCPISAKTGEGVDNLLENLVLLAEIQELKANPNRAARGTVIEARMDKGRGPIMTVLVQNGTLHQGDIIIAGTAVGRVRTMTNDKGQRVTEAGPSIPVEIAGMSEVPSAGDTFNAVADERMARELVEQRKQQKKDAANAGSKKVSLDDLFSRIQQGEMKDFNIIVKADVQGSAEAVKSSLEKLSNEEVRVQVIHSGVGAISESDVMLAATSNAIIVGFNVRPDAAARDNAARSNVEIRMYRVIYDCINEIEAAMKGMLAPKFQEQIIGHVEIRQTFKVSKVGTVCGGYVTDGKIVRNSKVRVVRDNIVVFEGDLASLRRFKDDVKEVAAGYECGLQVDKYNDVKVGDVIEVFVMQEIKQ
;
A
#
# COMPACT_ATOMS: atom_id res chain seq x y z
N MET A 1 26.03 -8.20 -3.91
CA MET A 1 26.60 -8.47 -2.59
C MET A 1 25.53 -8.19 -1.57
N SER A 2 24.99 -9.23 -0.94
CA SER A 2 23.92 -9.13 0.06
C SER A 2 24.46 -8.39 1.28
N GLY A 3 23.81 -7.30 1.68
CA GLY A 3 24.12 -6.61 2.93
C GLY A 3 23.83 -7.54 4.11
N LEU A 4 24.88 -8.04 4.73
CA LEU A 4 24.84 -8.88 5.93
C LEU A 4 24.20 -8.08 7.06
N ILE A 5 23.02 -8.50 7.49
CA ILE A 5 22.36 -7.98 8.69
C ILE A 5 23.23 -8.45 9.87
N LYS A 6 23.90 -7.53 10.57
CA LYS A 6 24.77 -7.85 11.72
C LYS A 6 23.91 -7.94 12.98
N TYR A 7 23.67 -9.14 13.49
CA TYR A 7 22.92 -9.37 14.73
C TYR A 7 23.80 -9.17 15.98
N ARG A 8 23.20 -8.68 17.05
CA ARG A 8 23.83 -8.53 18.36
C ARG A 8 23.29 -9.56 19.34
N VAL A 9 24.09 -9.92 20.35
CA VAL A 9 23.73 -10.94 21.36
C VAL A 9 22.35 -10.69 21.99
N HIS A 10 22.00 -9.44 22.29
CA HIS A 10 20.70 -9.11 22.88
C HIS A 10 19.53 -9.15 21.90
N GLU A 11 19.77 -8.96 20.60
CA GLU A 11 18.76 -9.06 19.54
C GLU A 11 18.40 -10.53 19.32
N VAL A 12 19.39 -11.39 19.21
CA VAL A 12 19.20 -12.84 19.12
C VAL A 12 18.49 -13.38 20.35
N ALA A 13 18.86 -12.93 21.56
CA ALA A 13 18.18 -13.32 22.79
C ALA A 13 16.69 -12.94 22.79
N LYS A 14 16.36 -11.77 22.26
CA LYS A 14 14.98 -11.29 22.15
C LYS A 14 14.16 -12.10 21.13
N ASP A 15 14.76 -12.40 19.97
CA ASP A 15 14.07 -13.13 18.88
C ASP A 15 13.75 -14.56 19.28
N PHE A 16 14.61 -15.20 20.11
CA PHE A 16 14.37 -16.55 20.64
C PHE A 16 13.71 -16.58 22.01
N ASN A 17 13.25 -15.44 22.51
CA ASN A 17 12.60 -15.31 23.83
C ASN A 17 13.44 -15.88 24.99
N MET A 18 14.77 -15.74 24.88
CA MET A 18 15.76 -16.18 25.84
C MET A 18 16.41 -15.00 26.55
N THR A 19 17.12 -15.25 27.66
CA THR A 19 17.90 -14.19 28.30
C THR A 19 19.26 -14.01 27.63
N SER A 20 19.76 -12.78 27.56
CA SER A 20 21.10 -12.50 26.99
C SER A 20 22.22 -13.26 27.73
N LYS A 21 21.98 -13.70 28.98
CA LYS A 21 22.92 -14.52 29.74
C LYS A 21 22.97 -15.96 29.21
N GLU A 22 21.86 -16.54 28.82
CA GLU A 22 21.79 -17.88 28.24
C GLU A 22 22.49 -17.93 26.90
N ILE A 23 22.27 -16.94 26.03
CA ILE A 23 22.99 -16.82 24.74
C ILE A 23 24.47 -16.62 24.96
N THR A 24 24.87 -15.82 25.96
CA THR A 24 26.31 -15.64 26.32
C THR A 24 26.92 -16.95 26.82
N GLN A 25 26.17 -17.77 27.53
CA GLN A 25 26.61 -19.07 28.03
C GLN A 25 26.83 -20.07 26.89
N ILE A 26 25.88 -20.14 25.95
CA ILE A 26 25.99 -20.96 24.73
C ILE A 26 27.25 -20.55 23.94
N LEU A 27 27.47 -19.27 23.72
CA LEU A 27 28.67 -18.78 23.03
C LEU A 27 29.94 -19.10 23.77
N THR A 28 29.93 -19.06 25.11
CA THR A 28 31.11 -19.39 25.94
C THR A 28 31.45 -20.86 25.86
N ASP A 29 30.42 -21.72 25.74
CA ASP A 29 30.59 -23.18 25.74
C ASP A 29 30.97 -23.72 24.35
N TYR A 30 30.56 -23.07 23.26
CA TYR A 30 30.69 -23.60 21.88
C TYR A 30 31.48 -22.72 20.91
N ALA A 31 31.67 -21.41 21.20
CA ALA A 31 32.35 -20.47 20.31
C ALA A 31 33.34 -19.57 21.09
N THR A 32 33.11 -18.26 21.05
CA THR A 32 33.97 -17.25 21.72
C THR A 32 33.19 -16.51 22.81
N THR A 33 33.81 -16.31 23.98
CA THR A 33 33.17 -15.55 25.07
C THR A 33 32.94 -14.10 24.68
N PRO A 34 31.68 -13.64 24.52
CA PRO A 34 31.42 -12.27 24.13
C PRO A 34 31.78 -11.28 25.23
N LYS A 35 32.45 -10.18 24.85
CA LYS A 35 32.90 -9.13 25.81
C LYS A 35 31.71 -8.34 26.38
N ASN A 36 30.58 -8.24 25.68
CA ASN A 36 29.43 -7.47 26.11
C ASN A 36 28.18 -7.97 25.36
N HIS A 37 26.98 -7.85 25.99
CA HIS A 37 25.68 -8.16 25.38
C HIS A 37 25.34 -7.31 24.14
N MET A 38 26.07 -6.24 23.86
CA MET A 38 25.96 -5.40 22.67
C MET A 38 26.92 -5.80 21.55
N GLN A 39 27.72 -6.85 21.73
CA GLN A 39 28.64 -7.33 20.71
C GLN A 39 27.88 -7.83 19.49
N VAL A 40 28.41 -7.50 18.31
CA VAL A 40 27.92 -8.00 17.03
C VAL A 40 28.48 -9.41 16.86
N LEU A 41 27.61 -10.34 16.52
CA LEU A 41 27.95 -11.73 16.26
C LEU A 41 28.44 -11.92 14.82
N GLU A 42 29.41 -12.80 14.64
CA GLU A 42 29.84 -13.26 13.33
C GLU A 42 28.94 -14.41 12.84
N ASP A 43 28.93 -14.65 11.54
CA ASP A 43 28.05 -15.69 10.93
C ASP A 43 28.34 -17.09 11.50
N ALA A 44 29.59 -17.39 11.88
CA ALA A 44 29.96 -18.64 12.52
C ALA A 44 29.35 -18.77 13.92
N GLU A 45 29.43 -17.71 14.74
CA GLU A 45 28.85 -17.66 16.09
C GLU A 45 27.32 -17.76 16.07
N LEU A 46 26.67 -17.19 15.04
CA LEU A 46 25.23 -17.34 14.82
C LEU A 46 24.85 -18.78 14.47
N ASN A 47 25.62 -19.42 13.61
CA ASN A 47 25.38 -20.83 13.24
C ASN A 47 25.50 -21.76 14.44
N ASP A 48 26.47 -21.56 15.31
CA ASP A 48 26.65 -22.34 16.53
C ASP A 48 25.46 -22.19 17.50
N ILE A 49 24.92 -20.98 17.63
CA ILE A 49 23.71 -20.74 18.42
C ILE A 49 22.51 -21.46 17.80
N PHE A 50 22.31 -21.36 16.47
CA PHE A 50 21.19 -22.02 15.78
C PHE A 50 21.31 -23.55 15.88
N GLU A 51 22.51 -24.11 15.74
CA GLU A 51 22.74 -25.55 15.87
C GLU A 51 22.39 -26.05 17.27
N TYR A 52 22.88 -25.33 18.31
CA TYR A 52 22.55 -25.64 19.70
C TYR A 52 21.06 -25.59 19.98
N LEU A 53 20.36 -24.53 19.53
CA LEU A 53 18.93 -24.37 19.73
C LEU A 53 18.13 -25.47 19.00
N THR A 54 18.54 -25.83 17.79
CA THR A 54 17.89 -26.88 17.01
C THR A 54 18.03 -28.27 17.66
N GLN A 55 19.16 -28.51 18.31
CA GLN A 55 19.41 -29.79 18.98
C GLN A 55 18.72 -29.91 20.33
N HIS A 56 18.57 -28.80 21.08
CA HIS A 56 18.06 -28.83 22.47
C HIS A 56 16.61 -28.40 22.61
N HIS A 57 16.01 -27.77 21.59
CA HIS A 57 14.61 -27.31 21.59
C HIS A 57 13.82 -27.95 20.43
N GLN A 58 13.90 -29.27 20.27
CA GLN A 58 13.10 -29.97 19.28
C GLN A 58 11.65 -30.12 19.77
N ALA A 59 10.67 -29.72 18.96
CA ALA A 59 9.27 -29.96 19.22
C ALA A 59 8.93 -31.44 18.97
N ALA A 60 8.31 -32.12 19.91
CA ALA A 60 7.96 -33.55 19.81
C ALA A 60 6.84 -33.84 18.81
N SER A 61 6.03 -32.83 18.45
CA SER A 61 4.97 -32.90 17.43
C SER A 61 4.67 -31.55 16.79
N LEU A 62 4.13 -31.58 15.56
CA LEU A 62 3.68 -30.37 14.81
C LEU A 62 2.57 -29.61 15.55
N GLU A 63 1.78 -30.27 16.39
CA GLU A 63 0.72 -29.65 17.17
C GLU A 63 1.25 -28.75 18.30
N GLU A 64 2.48 -28.94 18.76
CA GLU A 64 3.12 -28.07 19.74
C GLU A 64 3.55 -26.73 19.15
N LEU A 65 3.85 -26.67 17.87
CA LEU A 65 4.25 -25.44 17.16
C LEU A 65 3.08 -24.45 16.97
N TYR A 66 1.84 -24.95 17.00
CA TYR A 66 0.61 -24.13 16.85
C TYR A 66 -0.07 -23.79 18.17
N LYS A 67 0.46 -24.22 19.32
CA LYS A 67 0.00 -23.75 20.62
C LYS A 67 0.57 -22.35 20.84
N VAL A 68 -0.32 -21.35 20.85
CA VAL A 68 0.03 -19.98 21.26
C VAL A 68 0.62 -20.05 22.68
N PRO A 69 1.84 -19.56 22.93
CA PRO A 69 2.43 -19.62 24.25
C PRO A 69 1.66 -18.69 25.20
N ASP A 70 1.18 -19.25 26.32
CA ASP A 70 0.68 -18.46 27.45
C ASP A 70 1.76 -17.45 27.88
N GLN A 71 1.37 -16.19 27.97
CA GLN A 71 2.26 -15.12 28.39
C GLN A 71 2.84 -15.39 29.78
N PRO A 72 4.15 -15.28 30.00
CA PRO A 72 4.74 -15.50 31.30
C PRO A 72 4.32 -14.38 32.27
N LYS A 73 3.74 -14.79 33.40
CA LYS A 73 3.40 -13.91 34.54
C LYS A 73 4.65 -13.17 34.99
N ALA A 74 4.59 -11.84 34.98
CA ALA A 74 5.62 -10.95 35.50
C ALA A 74 5.92 -11.24 36.96
N LYS A 75 7.17 -11.53 37.28
CA LYS A 75 7.69 -11.58 38.67
C LYS A 75 7.83 -10.18 39.24
N PRO A 76 7.54 -9.97 40.54
CA PRO A 76 7.56 -8.63 41.13
C PRO A 76 8.95 -8.04 41.21
N GLN A 77 9.11 -6.81 40.75
CA GLN A 77 10.30 -5.99 40.92
C GLN A 77 10.45 -5.58 42.39
N ALA A 78 11.65 -5.85 42.95
CA ALA A 78 12.09 -5.36 44.24
C ALA A 78 12.41 -3.85 44.16
N ALA A 79 12.06 -3.13 45.22
CA ALA A 79 12.24 -1.71 45.40
C ALA A 79 13.70 -1.26 45.32
N PRO A 80 13.99 -0.03 44.85
CA PRO A 80 15.35 0.49 44.83
C PRO A 80 15.76 1.04 46.23
N ALA A 81 16.96 0.71 46.63
CA ALA A 81 17.60 1.23 47.82
C ALA A 81 18.16 2.65 47.59
N GLU A 82 18.13 3.43 48.62
CA GLU A 82 18.54 4.82 48.74
C GLU A 82 20.02 5.10 48.38
N ALA A 83 20.24 6.26 47.75
CA ALA A 83 21.56 6.85 47.55
C ALA A 83 21.88 7.84 48.68
N PRO A 84 23.13 7.99 49.15
CA PRO A 84 23.54 8.99 50.14
C PRO A 84 23.88 10.34 49.50
N LYS A 85 23.51 11.38 50.21
CA LYS A 85 23.74 12.81 49.95
C LYS A 85 25.22 13.21 50.24
N SER A 86 25.77 14.09 49.41
CA SER A 86 26.66 15.21 49.82
C SER A 86 26.94 16.02 48.53
N GLY A 87 26.94 17.32 48.43
CA GLY A 87 26.96 18.42 49.34
C GLY A 87 27.34 19.65 48.56
N ALA A 88 26.60 20.72 48.78
CA ALA A 88 26.99 22.13 48.78
C ALA A 88 27.54 22.87 47.54
N ALA A 89 26.82 23.80 47.08
CA ALA A 89 26.94 25.30 47.12
C ALA A 89 27.39 25.91 45.80
N GLN A 90 26.71 26.83 45.19
CA GLN A 90 26.51 28.26 45.40
C GLN A 90 25.83 28.88 44.17
N GLN A 91 24.76 29.63 44.41
CA GLN A 91 24.32 30.77 43.60
C GLN A 91 25.24 31.98 43.84
N PRO A 92 25.30 33.10 43.07
CA PRO A 92 24.10 33.95 42.89
C PRO A 92 24.01 34.79 41.58
N ALA A 93 22.76 35.28 41.33
CA ALA A 93 22.37 36.64 40.94
C ALA A 93 22.84 37.22 39.59
N ALA A 94 22.07 37.87 38.77
CA ALA A 94 21.10 38.95 38.89
C ALA A 94 20.51 39.31 37.52
N GLN A 95 19.27 39.79 37.53
CA GLN A 95 18.59 40.59 36.49
C GLN A 95 19.24 41.98 36.28
N PRO A 96 18.99 42.76 35.19
CA PRO A 96 17.71 43.51 35.09
C PRO A 96 17.14 43.77 33.68
N GLN A 97 15.82 43.90 33.66
CA GLN A 97 14.92 44.83 32.98
C GLN A 97 15.48 45.84 31.96
N GLN A 98 14.71 46.02 30.82
CA GLN A 98 14.10 47.29 30.43
C GLN A 98 13.22 47.16 29.17
N GLN A 99 11.98 47.59 29.28
CA GLN A 99 11.08 48.11 28.24
C GLN A 99 11.49 49.61 27.96
N PRO A 100 11.01 50.32 26.90
CA PRO A 100 9.60 50.55 26.55
C PRO A 100 9.30 50.81 25.03
N LYS A 101 7.98 50.94 24.80
CA LYS A 101 7.17 51.29 23.64
C LYS A 101 7.53 52.67 22.97
N PRO A 102 6.99 53.05 21.72
CA PRO A 102 5.56 53.41 21.59
C PRO A 102 4.84 53.14 20.22
N LYS A 103 3.57 52.97 20.30
CA LYS A 103 2.31 53.38 19.62
C LYS A 103 2.33 53.99 18.20
N LYS A 104 1.34 53.57 17.37
CA LYS A 104 0.24 54.27 16.66
C LYS A 104 -0.35 53.31 15.58
N ASP A 105 -1.61 53.26 15.16
CA ASP A 105 -2.87 53.94 15.44
C ASP A 105 -4.02 53.04 14.93
N ASP A 106 -5.09 53.10 15.66
CA ASP A 106 -6.51 52.89 15.46
C ASP A 106 -7.11 52.56 14.08
N LYS A 107 -7.99 51.54 14.06
CA LYS A 107 -9.41 51.66 13.65
C LYS A 107 -10.26 50.50 14.19
N PRO A 108 -11.58 50.70 14.46
CA PRO A 108 -12.34 50.00 15.48
C PRO A 108 -13.05 48.75 14.96
N HIS A 109 -12.99 47.63 15.73
CA HIS A 109 -13.86 46.46 15.58
C HIS A 109 -15.12 46.63 16.43
N GLN A 110 -16.28 46.48 15.79
CA GLN A 110 -17.60 46.39 16.42
C GLN A 110 -17.69 45.16 17.34
N PRO A 111 -18.40 45.26 18.48
CA PRO A 111 -18.52 44.17 19.43
C PRO A 111 -19.53 43.10 18.93
N ARG A 112 -19.14 41.83 19.03
CA ARG A 112 -20.04 40.69 18.88
C ARG A 112 -21.07 40.75 20.00
N GLN A 113 -22.35 40.80 19.65
CA GLN A 113 -23.47 40.67 20.56
C GLN A 113 -23.46 39.25 21.20
N VAL A 114 -23.42 39.22 22.51
CA VAL A 114 -23.65 38.04 23.32
C VAL A 114 -25.15 37.74 23.28
N ALA A 115 -25.52 36.51 22.86
CA ALA A 115 -26.92 36.07 22.82
C ALA A 115 -27.49 36.03 24.22
N GLU A 116 -28.50 36.84 24.48
CA GLU A 116 -29.30 36.80 25.71
C GLU A 116 -30.01 35.44 25.90
N ARG A 117 -29.85 34.83 27.05
CA ARG A 117 -30.63 33.67 27.47
C ARG A 117 -32.09 34.07 27.61
N ARG A 118 -32.95 33.68 26.67
CA ARG A 118 -34.40 33.74 26.82
C ARG A 118 -34.83 32.64 27.80
N VAL A 119 -35.31 33.04 28.95
CA VAL A 119 -36.07 32.20 29.85
C VAL A 119 -37.48 32.09 29.31
N VAL A 120 -37.88 30.89 28.86
CA VAL A 120 -39.25 30.60 28.40
C VAL A 120 -40.06 30.16 29.60
N ASP A 121 -41.06 30.96 30.01
CA ASP A 121 -42.03 30.63 31.06
C ASP A 121 -43.06 29.64 30.46
N THR A 122 -43.07 28.39 30.97
CA THR A 122 -43.94 27.31 30.50
C THR A 122 -45.29 27.23 31.20
N ARG A 123 -45.70 28.23 31.96
CA ARG A 123 -46.96 28.20 32.72
C ARG A 123 -48.24 28.54 31.98
N GLY A 124 -48.20 28.69 30.66
CA GLY A 124 -49.35 29.12 29.86
C GLY A 124 -49.61 28.42 28.55
N ALA A 125 -48.93 27.32 28.24
CA ALA A 125 -49.08 26.64 26.94
C ALA A 125 -50.17 25.56 26.99
N THR A 126 -51.35 25.86 26.47
CA THR A 126 -52.36 24.85 26.07
C THR A 126 -51.83 24.12 24.84
N THR A 127 -51.42 22.89 25.03
CA THR A 127 -50.99 22.02 23.90
C THR A 127 -52.24 21.55 23.12
N ASN A 128 -52.23 21.89 21.86
CA ASN A 128 -53.27 21.47 20.91
C ASN A 128 -53.00 20.01 20.45
N LEU A 129 -53.77 19.10 21.01
CA LEU A 129 -53.65 17.63 20.88
C LEU A 129 -54.18 17.08 19.53
N SER A 130 -54.62 17.95 18.59
CA SER A 130 -55.19 17.52 17.30
C SER A 130 -54.15 17.14 16.24
N LYS A 131 -52.88 16.99 16.57
CA LYS A 131 -51.78 16.60 15.68
C LYS A 131 -51.13 15.24 15.98
N TYR A 132 -51.71 14.48 16.92
CA TYR A 132 -51.22 13.12 17.14
C TYR A 132 -51.91 12.12 16.26
N ASP A 133 -51.14 11.42 15.50
CA ASP A 133 -51.53 10.41 14.47
C ASP A 133 -52.29 9.26 15.16
N GLN A 134 -53.43 8.85 14.55
CA GLN A 134 -54.30 7.75 15.01
C GLN A 134 -53.61 6.36 15.07
N ARG A 135 -52.38 6.26 14.64
CA ARG A 135 -51.58 5.00 14.65
C ARG A 135 -51.06 4.59 16.06
N LEU A 136 -51.17 5.44 17.07
CA LEU A 136 -50.79 5.10 18.45
C LEU A 136 -51.87 4.40 19.28
N ASP A 137 -53.12 4.46 18.84
CA ASP A 137 -54.27 3.78 19.54
C ASP A 137 -54.29 2.26 19.30
N ASP A 138 -53.59 1.73 18.27
CA ASP A 138 -53.53 0.29 17.96
C ASP A 138 -52.52 -0.49 18.81
N LEU A 139 -51.73 0.20 19.64
CA LEU A 139 -50.67 -0.40 20.49
C LEU A 139 -51.08 -0.66 21.93
N VAL A 140 -52.34 -0.38 22.28
CA VAL A 140 -52.87 -0.64 23.66
C VAL A 140 -53.62 -1.97 23.70
N PRO A 141 -53.24 -2.94 24.55
CA PRO A 141 -53.89 -4.23 24.63
C PRO A 141 -55.37 -4.11 24.97
N GLU A 142 -56.27 -4.83 24.25
CA GLU A 142 -57.72 -4.83 24.34
C GLU A 142 -58.35 -5.00 25.77
N ARG A 143 -57.59 -5.36 26.76
CA ARG A 143 -58.06 -5.50 28.16
C ARG A 143 -58.28 -4.18 28.93
N ALA A 144 -57.88 -3.04 28.37
CA ALA A 144 -58.05 -1.73 29.03
C ALA A 144 -59.26 -0.93 28.53
N GLN A 145 -59.98 -1.37 27.47
CA GLN A 145 -61.04 -0.61 26.83
C GLN A 145 -62.44 -0.84 27.47
N ASN A 146 -62.62 -1.81 28.34
CA ASN A 146 -63.97 -2.19 28.84
C ASN A 146 -64.32 -1.68 30.24
N LYS A 147 -64.02 -0.43 30.56
CA LYS A 147 -64.57 0.25 31.79
C LYS A 147 -64.88 1.73 31.55
N ARG A 148 -65.72 2.04 30.57
CA ARG A 148 -66.41 3.33 30.49
C ARG A 148 -67.91 3.07 30.35
N GLY A 149 -68.59 3.06 31.49
CA GLY A 149 -70.05 3.01 31.52
C GLY A 149 -70.57 2.94 32.95
N GLY A 150 -71.05 4.03 33.48
CA GLY A 150 -71.78 4.00 34.75
C GLY A 150 -71.59 5.23 35.61
N LYS A 151 -72.29 6.32 35.29
CA LYS A 151 -72.53 7.41 36.24
C LYS A 151 -73.54 6.91 37.31
N GLN A 152 -73.07 6.63 38.53
CA GLN A 152 -73.94 6.52 39.66
C GLN A 152 -73.72 7.69 40.65
N LYS A 153 -74.81 8.45 40.88
CA LYS A 153 -74.96 9.47 41.94
C LYS A 153 -74.76 8.84 43.29
N ILE A 154 -73.74 9.28 44.05
CA ILE A 154 -73.62 8.92 45.47
C ILE A 154 -74.38 9.93 46.31
N GLN A 155 -75.47 9.47 46.90
CA GLN A 155 -76.16 10.19 47.95
C GLN A 155 -75.37 10.15 49.28
N ASN A 156 -75.18 11.33 49.85
CA ASN A 156 -74.52 11.55 51.10
C ASN A 156 -75.38 11.00 52.22
N ARG A 157 -74.92 10.00 52.99
CA ARG A 157 -75.48 9.59 54.24
C ARG A 157 -74.40 9.68 55.35
N ASN A 158 -74.49 10.77 56.06
CA ASN A 158 -73.74 11.07 57.28
C ASN A 158 -74.08 10.05 58.37
N ARG A 159 -73.08 9.23 58.80
CA ARG A 159 -73.09 8.52 60.07
C ARG A 159 -71.72 8.57 60.70
N GLN A 160 -71.63 9.36 61.75
CA GLN A 160 -70.51 9.46 62.67
C GLN A 160 -70.23 8.11 63.32
N ARG A 161 -68.98 7.63 63.27
CA ARG A 161 -68.41 6.66 64.22
C ARG A 161 -67.01 7.15 64.59
N PRO A 162 -66.59 6.99 65.85
CA PRO A 162 -65.37 7.58 66.35
C PRO A 162 -64.14 6.90 65.75
N GLN A 163 -63.25 7.69 65.16
CA GLN A 163 -61.97 7.25 64.64
C GLN A 163 -60.93 7.20 65.75
N ASN A 164 -60.36 6.03 65.95
CA ASN A 164 -59.14 5.84 66.69
C ASN A 164 -57.95 6.14 65.75
N PRO A 165 -57.19 7.25 65.88
CA PRO A 165 -56.21 7.68 64.89
C PRO A 165 -54.95 6.81 64.84
N ALA A 166 -54.74 5.96 65.87
CA ALA A 166 -53.53 5.09 65.92
C ALA A 166 -53.56 3.85 65.02
N ALA A 167 -54.74 3.32 64.62
CA ALA A 167 -54.87 2.13 63.81
C ALA A 167 -54.71 2.41 62.32
N GLY A 168 -55.06 3.62 61.87
CA GLY A 168 -54.89 4.02 60.43
C GLY A 168 -53.48 4.35 60.08
N ALA A 169 -52.65 4.84 60.95
CA ALA A 169 -51.24 5.14 60.74
C ALA A 169 -50.41 3.85 60.59
N LYS A 170 -50.66 2.85 61.44
CA LYS A 170 -49.98 1.56 61.43
C LYS A 170 -50.24 0.78 60.10
N ARG A 171 -51.48 0.80 59.65
CA ARG A 171 -51.87 0.13 58.38
C ARG A 171 -51.24 0.78 57.14
N ARG A 172 -51.12 2.10 57.09
CA ARG A 172 -50.44 2.84 56.06
C ARG A 172 -48.94 2.63 56.09
N GLN A 173 -48.36 2.41 57.22
CA GLN A 173 -46.96 2.11 57.42
C GLN A 173 -46.65 0.68 56.98
N GLU A 174 -47.48 -0.29 57.36
CA GLU A 174 -47.38 -1.68 56.88
C GLU A 174 -47.59 -1.83 55.35
N GLU A 175 -48.46 -1.03 54.70
CA GLU A 175 -48.66 -0.98 53.29
C GLU A 175 -47.46 -0.34 52.59
N ARG A 176 -46.85 0.70 53.15
CA ARG A 176 -45.58 1.27 52.62
C ARG A 176 -44.41 0.30 52.73
N ASP A 177 -44.27 -0.37 53.86
CA ASP A 177 -43.21 -1.37 54.06
C ASP A 177 -43.39 -2.58 53.17
N LYS A 178 -44.63 -3.01 52.93
CA LYS A 178 -44.91 -4.05 51.89
C LYS A 178 -44.60 -3.59 50.45
N MET A 179 -44.97 -2.34 50.12
CA MET A 179 -44.65 -1.77 48.79
C MET A 179 -43.14 -1.61 48.61
N GLN A 180 -42.42 -1.14 49.65
CA GLN A 180 -40.95 -1.05 49.60
C GLN A 180 -40.29 -2.44 49.49
N LYS A 181 -40.78 -3.44 50.22
CA LYS A 181 -40.28 -4.83 50.07
C LYS A 181 -40.57 -5.38 48.70
N LEU A 182 -41.76 -5.14 48.15
CA LEU A 182 -42.11 -5.57 46.79
C LEU A 182 -41.25 -4.85 45.71
N GLN A 183 -41.02 -3.56 45.89
CA GLN A 183 -40.10 -2.80 45.01
C GLN A 183 -38.67 -3.27 45.10
N LEU A 184 -38.18 -3.62 46.29
CA LEU A 184 -36.87 -4.22 46.52
C LEU A 184 -36.76 -5.64 45.92
N GLU A 185 -37.82 -6.44 45.99
CA GLU A 185 -37.87 -7.76 45.33
C GLU A 185 -37.94 -7.66 43.83
N ILE A 186 -38.67 -6.71 43.26
CA ILE A 186 -38.73 -6.43 41.81
C ILE A 186 -37.38 -5.91 41.34
N ALA A 187 -36.74 -5.00 42.11
CA ALA A 187 -35.38 -4.51 41.76
C ALA A 187 -34.31 -5.61 41.85
N LYS A 188 -34.44 -6.54 42.85
CA LYS A 188 -33.54 -7.71 42.93
C LYS A 188 -33.78 -8.74 41.81
N LYS A 189 -35.00 -8.85 41.29
CA LYS A 189 -35.32 -9.78 40.15
C LYS A 189 -35.00 -9.21 38.77
N GLN A 190 -34.88 -7.90 38.63
CA GLN A 190 -34.40 -7.27 37.41
C GLN A 190 -32.87 -7.14 37.44
N GLN A 191 -32.15 -8.24 37.23
CA GLN A 191 -30.74 -8.15 36.94
C GLN A 191 -30.56 -7.36 35.63
N LEU A 192 -29.81 -6.26 35.70
CA LEU A 192 -29.54 -5.42 34.57
C LEU A 192 -28.73 -6.27 33.53
N LYS A 193 -29.26 -6.44 32.33
CA LYS A 193 -28.53 -7.06 31.23
C LYS A 193 -27.61 -6.00 30.66
N VAL A 194 -26.34 -6.29 30.58
CA VAL A 194 -25.31 -5.43 30.02
C VAL A 194 -24.68 -6.16 28.84
N GLN A 195 -24.70 -5.53 27.68
CA GLN A 195 -24.01 -6.00 26.50
C GLN A 195 -22.60 -5.45 26.53
N ILE A 196 -21.60 -6.31 26.34
CA ILE A 196 -20.18 -5.96 26.40
C ILE A 196 -19.53 -6.42 25.10
N PRO A 197 -18.87 -5.51 24.33
CA PRO A 197 -18.07 -5.86 23.17
C PRO A 197 -16.73 -6.50 23.57
N ASP A 198 -15.94 -6.97 22.61
CA ASP A 198 -14.63 -7.61 22.82
C ASP A 198 -13.66 -6.72 23.60
N THR A 199 -13.71 -5.41 23.36
CA THR A 199 -12.95 -4.40 24.11
C THR A 199 -13.85 -3.23 24.50
N ILE A 200 -13.81 -2.79 25.76
CA ILE A 200 -14.63 -1.68 26.24
C ILE A 200 -13.83 -0.76 27.15
N SER A 201 -14.07 0.56 27.10
CA SER A 201 -13.47 1.47 28.06
C SER A 201 -14.13 1.33 29.42
N VAL A 202 -13.35 1.49 30.53
CA VAL A 202 -13.85 1.40 31.90
C VAL A 202 -14.98 2.40 32.15
N GLY A 203 -14.90 3.60 31.54
CA GLY A 203 -15.93 4.63 31.63
C GLY A 203 -17.24 4.23 30.96
N GLU A 204 -17.16 3.59 29.79
CA GLU A 204 -18.33 3.11 29.05
C GLU A 204 -18.99 1.92 29.76
N LEU A 205 -18.19 0.96 30.25
CA LEU A 205 -18.66 -0.15 31.05
C LEU A 205 -19.44 0.33 32.29
N ALA A 206 -18.91 1.34 32.99
CA ALA A 206 -19.59 1.95 34.12
C ALA A 206 -20.93 2.56 33.72
N SER A 207 -21.00 3.26 32.61
CA SER A 207 -22.23 3.86 32.06
C SER A 207 -23.26 2.81 31.68
N ARG A 208 -22.85 1.71 31.01
CA ARG A 208 -23.72 0.59 30.61
C ARG A 208 -24.27 -0.15 31.83
N MET A 209 -23.47 -0.30 32.88
CA MET A 209 -23.89 -0.89 34.15
C MET A 209 -24.69 0.08 35.04
N LYS A 210 -24.84 1.35 34.64
CA LYS A 210 -25.46 2.43 35.49
C LYS A 210 -24.79 2.56 36.86
N LYS A 211 -23.47 2.39 36.91
CA LYS A 211 -22.62 2.49 38.09
C LYS A 211 -21.63 3.65 37.94
N THR A 212 -21.04 4.06 39.08
CA THR A 212 -19.99 5.09 39.01
C THR A 212 -18.66 4.49 38.53
N GLY A 213 -17.92 5.24 37.70
CA GLY A 213 -16.61 4.78 37.19
C GLY A 213 -15.63 4.45 38.34
N ALA A 214 -15.68 5.19 39.45
CA ALA A 214 -14.86 4.92 40.62
C ALA A 214 -15.15 3.56 41.28
N GLU A 215 -16.39 3.07 41.19
CA GLU A 215 -16.80 1.77 41.72
C GLU A 215 -16.23 0.63 40.85
N VAL A 216 -16.23 0.82 39.54
CA VAL A 216 -15.67 -0.13 38.57
C VAL A 216 -14.14 -0.18 38.70
N VAL A 217 -13.47 0.96 38.72
CA VAL A 217 -12.01 1.05 38.91
C VAL A 217 -11.59 0.40 40.23
N ARG A 218 -12.33 0.65 41.35
CA ARG A 218 -12.03 0.01 42.63
C ARG A 218 -12.14 -1.52 42.55
N ARG A 219 -13.06 -2.02 41.73
CA ARG A 219 -13.24 -3.46 41.55
C ARG A 219 -12.09 -4.05 40.71
N LEU A 220 -11.72 -3.40 39.62
CA LEU A 220 -10.57 -3.76 38.77
C LEU A 220 -9.29 -3.82 39.62
N VAL A 221 -9.03 -2.82 40.44
CA VAL A 221 -7.85 -2.81 41.34
C VAL A 221 -7.86 -3.99 42.31
N LYS A 222 -9.05 -4.39 42.85
CA LYS A 222 -9.16 -5.58 43.72
C LYS A 222 -8.88 -6.88 42.98
N MET A 223 -9.12 -6.95 41.66
CA MET A 223 -8.80 -8.07 40.81
C MET A 223 -7.34 -8.04 40.30
N GLY A 224 -6.59 -7.01 40.69
CA GLY A 224 -5.18 -6.86 40.29
C GLY A 224 -4.97 -6.12 38.98
N VAL A 225 -6.03 -5.60 38.34
CA VAL A 225 -5.96 -4.85 37.10
C VAL A 225 -5.94 -3.36 37.40
N MET A 226 -4.83 -2.68 37.14
CA MET A 226 -4.71 -1.24 37.28
C MET A 226 -5.14 -0.57 35.96
N ALA A 227 -6.38 -0.08 35.91
CA ALA A 227 -6.93 0.62 34.77
C ALA A 227 -7.54 1.96 35.21
N SER A 228 -7.32 3.00 34.38
CA SER A 228 -7.96 4.31 34.50
C SER A 228 -9.35 4.31 33.82
N LEU A 229 -10.12 5.40 33.94
CA LEU A 229 -11.44 5.52 33.29
C LEU A 229 -11.39 5.51 31.79
N SER A 230 -10.27 5.92 31.21
CA SER A 230 -10.04 6.00 29.75
C SER A 230 -9.44 4.74 29.16
N ASP A 231 -8.95 3.84 30.02
CA ASP A 231 -8.29 2.63 29.53
C ASP A 231 -9.32 1.61 29.03
N THR A 232 -8.94 0.84 28.03
CA THR A 232 -9.73 -0.24 27.48
C THR A 232 -9.40 -1.56 28.17
N ILE A 233 -10.42 -2.34 28.47
CA ILE A 233 -10.33 -3.67 29.08
C ILE A 233 -10.96 -4.69 28.12
N ASP A 234 -10.49 -5.91 28.18
CA ASP A 234 -10.99 -7.04 27.41
C ASP A 234 -12.35 -7.54 27.96
N TYR A 235 -13.07 -8.27 27.10
CA TYR A 235 -14.39 -8.82 27.42
C TYR A 235 -14.38 -9.64 28.71
N ASP A 236 -13.40 -10.54 28.89
CA ASP A 236 -13.34 -11.44 30.04
C ASP A 236 -13.22 -10.67 31.36
N THR A 237 -12.34 -9.68 31.42
CA THR A 237 -12.18 -8.80 32.56
C THR A 237 -13.42 -7.97 32.82
N ALA A 238 -14.02 -7.38 31.77
CA ALA A 238 -15.24 -6.59 31.86
C ALA A 238 -16.43 -7.45 32.32
N ALA A 239 -16.57 -8.68 31.83
CA ALA A 239 -17.62 -9.62 32.19
C ALA A 239 -17.50 -10.04 33.66
N LEU A 240 -16.30 -10.35 34.15
CA LEU A 240 -16.05 -10.67 35.55
C LEU A 240 -16.46 -9.53 36.46
N VAL A 241 -16.07 -8.28 36.17
CA VAL A 241 -16.45 -7.11 36.92
C VAL A 241 -17.96 -6.87 36.92
N ALA A 242 -18.60 -7.04 35.74
CA ALA A 242 -20.05 -6.86 35.64
C ALA A 242 -20.84 -7.93 36.37
N MET A 243 -20.39 -9.19 36.37
CA MET A 243 -21.00 -10.30 37.16
C MET A 243 -20.85 -10.06 38.65
N GLU A 244 -19.67 -9.62 39.11
CA GLU A 244 -19.47 -9.29 40.55
C GLU A 244 -20.32 -8.13 41.01
N LEU A 245 -20.61 -7.17 40.12
CA LEU A 245 -21.51 -6.05 40.41
C LEU A 245 -22.99 -6.40 40.24
N GLY A 246 -23.32 -7.67 39.97
CA GLY A 246 -24.69 -8.23 39.93
C GLY A 246 -25.42 -8.00 38.59
N CYS A 247 -24.73 -7.69 37.52
CA CYS A 247 -25.28 -7.57 36.17
C CYS A 247 -25.25 -8.92 35.46
N LYS A 248 -26.21 -9.15 34.56
CA LYS A 248 -26.15 -10.27 33.62
C LYS A 248 -25.42 -9.80 32.36
N VAL A 249 -24.36 -10.49 31.98
CA VAL A 249 -23.54 -10.14 30.82
C VAL A 249 -24.06 -10.90 29.61
N GLU A 250 -24.18 -10.20 28.48
CA GLU A 250 -24.40 -10.75 27.17
C GLU A 250 -23.28 -10.19 26.27
N HIS A 251 -22.67 -11.05 25.44
CA HIS A 251 -21.65 -10.63 24.50
C HIS A 251 -22.31 -9.77 23.41
N GLU A 252 -21.84 -8.54 23.20
CA GLU A 252 -22.28 -7.67 22.14
C GLU A 252 -21.48 -8.02 20.89
N VAL A 253 -22.05 -8.80 20.00
CA VAL A 253 -21.51 -8.98 18.66
C VAL A 253 -21.69 -7.64 17.93
N ILE A 254 -20.63 -6.86 17.82
CA ILE A 254 -20.62 -5.64 17.01
C ILE A 254 -20.69 -6.08 15.57
N VAL A 255 -21.89 -6.25 15.03
CA VAL A 255 -22.08 -6.45 13.59
C VAL A 255 -21.69 -5.15 12.91
N THR A 256 -20.55 -5.16 12.22
CA THR A 256 -20.06 -4.01 11.50
C THR A 256 -21.05 -3.59 10.42
N VAL A 257 -21.00 -2.33 9.95
CA VAL A 257 -21.83 -1.87 8.83
C VAL A 257 -21.60 -2.74 7.59
N GLU A 258 -20.38 -3.24 7.45
CA GLU A 258 -19.96 -4.14 6.38
C GLU A 258 -20.70 -5.48 6.43
N GLU A 259 -20.72 -6.17 7.58
CA GLU A 259 -21.42 -7.45 7.78
C GLU A 259 -22.95 -7.35 7.66
N ARG A 260 -23.52 -6.15 7.87
CA ARG A 260 -24.95 -5.92 7.66
C ARG A 260 -25.32 -5.74 6.19
N LEU A 261 -24.39 -5.18 5.41
CA LEU A 261 -24.60 -4.82 4.01
C LEU A 261 -24.22 -5.95 3.06
N ILE A 262 -23.14 -6.63 3.35
CA ILE A 262 -22.58 -7.68 2.52
C ILE A 262 -23.02 -9.02 3.08
N ASP A 263 -23.73 -9.78 2.28
CA ASP A 263 -24.15 -11.14 2.64
C ASP A 263 -22.99 -12.11 2.35
N ASP A 264 -22.19 -12.43 3.37
CA ASP A 264 -21.05 -13.36 3.29
C ASP A 264 -21.42 -14.80 3.71
N ARG A 265 -22.72 -15.12 3.84
CA ARG A 265 -23.15 -16.47 4.17
C ARG A 265 -22.69 -17.45 3.10
N GLU A 266 -22.27 -18.62 3.53
CA GLU A 266 -21.98 -19.74 2.64
C GLU A 266 -23.24 -20.16 1.88
N ASP A 267 -23.08 -20.44 0.59
CA ASP A 267 -24.21 -20.84 -0.27
C ASP A 267 -24.58 -22.30 0.03
N ASN A 268 -25.88 -22.61 0.01
CA ASN A 268 -26.35 -23.99 0.13
C ASN A 268 -26.01 -24.76 -1.15
N GLU A 269 -25.61 -26.02 -1.00
CA GLU A 269 -25.25 -26.88 -2.15
C GLU A 269 -26.37 -27.02 -3.18
N ASP A 270 -27.63 -26.97 -2.74
CA ASP A 270 -28.81 -27.09 -3.60
C ASP A 270 -29.05 -25.86 -4.50
N GLU A 271 -28.46 -24.71 -4.16
CA GLU A 271 -28.60 -23.44 -4.91
C GLU A 271 -27.46 -23.23 -5.90
N LEU A 272 -26.44 -24.06 -5.85
CA LEU A 272 -25.25 -23.95 -6.68
C LEU A 272 -25.51 -24.51 -8.08
N VAL A 273 -25.26 -23.67 -9.10
CA VAL A 273 -25.39 -24.02 -10.52
C VAL A 273 -23.98 -24.01 -11.17
N PRO A 274 -23.69 -24.95 -12.09
CA PRO A 274 -22.42 -24.89 -12.84
C PRO A 274 -22.26 -23.56 -13.57
N ARG A 275 -21.08 -22.93 -13.44
CA ARG A 275 -20.75 -21.69 -14.13
C ARG A 275 -19.65 -21.88 -15.18
N ALA A 276 -19.58 -20.92 -16.10
CA ALA A 276 -18.52 -20.90 -17.10
C ALA A 276 -17.13 -20.72 -16.46
N PRO A 277 -16.09 -21.39 -16.95
CA PRO A 277 -14.73 -21.14 -16.49
C PRO A 277 -14.25 -19.76 -16.95
N VAL A 278 -13.45 -19.14 -16.11
CA VAL A 278 -12.72 -17.90 -16.40
C VAL A 278 -11.25 -18.24 -16.59
N VAL A 279 -10.72 -17.92 -17.76
CA VAL A 279 -9.38 -18.32 -18.18
C VAL A 279 -8.51 -17.10 -18.42
N VAL A 280 -7.34 -17.01 -17.80
CA VAL A 280 -6.36 -15.96 -18.09
C VAL A 280 -5.31 -16.46 -19.06
N VAL A 281 -4.86 -15.59 -19.99
CA VAL A 281 -3.78 -15.88 -20.91
C VAL A 281 -2.54 -15.08 -20.52
N MET A 282 -1.45 -15.79 -20.24
CA MET A 282 -0.19 -15.23 -19.76
C MET A 282 0.99 -15.71 -20.58
N GLY A 283 2.15 -15.09 -20.40
CA GLY A 283 3.41 -15.44 -21.06
C GLY A 283 4.19 -14.21 -21.51
N HIS A 284 5.33 -14.45 -22.15
CA HIS A 284 6.24 -13.40 -22.60
C HIS A 284 5.65 -12.53 -23.72
N VAL A 285 6.21 -11.35 -23.92
CA VAL A 285 5.93 -10.51 -25.11
C VAL A 285 6.31 -11.31 -26.37
N ASP A 286 5.62 -11.11 -27.49
CA ASP A 286 5.86 -11.76 -28.78
C ASP A 286 5.72 -13.30 -28.83
N HIS A 287 5.31 -13.95 -27.74
CA HIS A 287 4.96 -15.38 -27.75
C HIS A 287 3.59 -15.67 -28.41
N GLY A 288 2.87 -14.63 -28.84
CA GLY A 288 1.65 -14.76 -29.61
C GLY A 288 0.36 -14.91 -28.78
N LYS A 289 0.33 -14.39 -27.55
CA LYS A 289 -0.87 -14.36 -26.69
C LYS A 289 -2.07 -13.72 -27.40
N THR A 290 -1.93 -12.46 -27.81
CA THR A 290 -2.98 -11.70 -28.48
C THR A 290 -3.37 -12.35 -29.81
N SER A 291 -2.40 -12.92 -30.56
CA SER A 291 -2.68 -13.66 -31.80
C SER A 291 -3.50 -14.93 -31.55
N LEU A 292 -3.23 -15.68 -30.46
CA LEU A 292 -4.01 -16.82 -30.04
C LEU A 292 -5.46 -16.38 -29.71
N LEU A 293 -5.60 -15.31 -28.93
CA LEU A 293 -6.91 -14.79 -28.53
C LEU A 293 -7.69 -14.23 -29.72
N ASP A 294 -7.04 -13.53 -30.66
CA ASP A 294 -7.67 -13.09 -31.90
C ASP A 294 -8.17 -14.27 -32.73
N ARG A 295 -7.44 -15.37 -32.77
CA ARG A 295 -7.86 -16.61 -33.43
C ARG A 295 -9.08 -17.21 -32.76
N ILE A 296 -9.11 -17.27 -31.43
CA ILE A 296 -10.25 -17.78 -30.65
C ILE A 296 -11.49 -16.89 -30.83
N ARG A 297 -11.33 -15.58 -30.82
CA ARG A 297 -12.42 -14.58 -31.02
C ARG A 297 -12.88 -14.48 -32.48
N ARG A 298 -12.06 -14.91 -33.44
CA ARG A 298 -12.19 -14.60 -34.87
C ARG A 298 -12.21 -13.09 -35.15
N ALA A 299 -11.34 -12.36 -34.45
CA ALA A 299 -11.18 -10.90 -34.53
C ALA A 299 -9.73 -10.57 -34.89
N ASN A 300 -9.43 -9.29 -35.07
CA ASN A 300 -8.07 -8.81 -35.35
C ASN A 300 -7.80 -7.56 -34.50
N VAL A 301 -7.68 -7.76 -33.19
CA VAL A 301 -7.46 -6.69 -32.20
C VAL A 301 -6.02 -6.26 -32.17
N ALA A 302 -5.09 -7.23 -32.29
CA ALA A 302 -3.64 -6.98 -32.30
C ALA A 302 -3.19 -5.92 -33.31
N ALA A 303 -3.80 -5.89 -34.49
CA ALA A 303 -3.48 -4.89 -35.52
C ALA A 303 -3.97 -3.46 -35.17
N GLY A 304 -4.89 -3.32 -34.22
CA GLY A 304 -5.42 -2.03 -33.76
C GLY A 304 -4.71 -1.44 -32.55
N GLU A 305 -3.90 -2.23 -31.83
CA GLU A 305 -3.20 -1.79 -30.64
C GLU A 305 -1.93 -0.99 -30.95
N ALA A 306 -1.68 0.06 -30.16
CA ALA A 306 -0.51 0.90 -30.32
C ALA A 306 0.77 0.10 -30.05
N GLY A 307 1.71 0.09 -31.00
CA GLY A 307 2.95 -0.70 -30.88
C GLY A 307 2.77 -2.20 -31.11
N GLY A 308 1.56 -2.68 -31.45
CA GLY A 308 1.25 -4.11 -31.64
C GLY A 308 1.33 -4.94 -30.35
N ILE A 309 1.26 -4.29 -29.18
CA ILE A 309 1.34 -4.93 -27.85
C ILE A 309 0.07 -4.65 -27.05
N THR A 310 -0.42 -5.66 -26.35
CA THR A 310 -1.56 -5.50 -25.42
C THR A 310 -1.11 -4.73 -24.17
N GLN A 311 -1.83 -3.64 -23.87
CA GLN A 311 -1.52 -2.75 -22.73
C GLN A 311 -2.70 -2.62 -21.75
N HIS A 312 -3.85 -3.22 -22.03
CA HIS A 312 -5.06 -3.27 -21.22
C HIS A 312 -5.49 -4.69 -20.94
N ILE A 313 -6.25 -4.90 -19.87
CA ILE A 313 -6.86 -6.21 -19.60
C ILE A 313 -8.16 -6.31 -20.42
N GLY A 314 -8.15 -7.15 -21.45
CA GLY A 314 -9.36 -7.49 -22.21
C GLY A 314 -10.14 -8.63 -21.55
N ALA A 315 -11.46 -8.48 -21.43
CA ALA A 315 -12.35 -9.55 -20.95
C ALA A 315 -13.43 -9.84 -21.97
N TYR A 316 -13.60 -11.10 -22.35
CA TYR A 316 -14.61 -11.47 -23.36
C TYR A 316 -15.03 -12.93 -23.25
N ARG A 317 -16.20 -13.23 -23.81
CA ARG A 317 -16.83 -14.55 -23.74
C ARG A 317 -16.91 -15.21 -25.11
N VAL A 318 -16.48 -16.47 -25.17
CA VAL A 318 -16.50 -17.28 -26.38
C VAL A 318 -17.29 -18.57 -26.14
N MET A 319 -17.98 -19.05 -27.15
CA MET A 319 -18.66 -20.36 -27.13
C MET A 319 -17.73 -21.43 -27.70
N VAL A 320 -17.34 -22.41 -26.90
CA VAL A 320 -16.51 -23.55 -27.26
C VAL A 320 -17.36 -24.82 -27.16
N ASN A 321 -17.57 -25.50 -28.27
CA ASN A 321 -18.39 -26.73 -28.32
C ASN A 321 -19.78 -26.60 -27.62
N GLY A 322 -20.40 -25.41 -27.73
CA GLY A 322 -21.68 -25.11 -27.10
C GLY A 322 -21.63 -24.67 -25.64
N LYS A 323 -20.45 -24.72 -25.00
CA LYS A 323 -20.20 -24.24 -23.63
C LYS A 323 -19.55 -22.86 -23.64
N PRO A 324 -19.95 -21.94 -22.78
CA PRO A 324 -19.32 -20.63 -22.67
C PRO A 324 -18.01 -20.72 -21.90
N VAL A 325 -16.99 -20.00 -22.36
CA VAL A 325 -15.69 -19.80 -21.69
C VAL A 325 -15.39 -18.31 -21.70
N THR A 326 -14.99 -17.77 -20.56
CA THR A 326 -14.60 -16.35 -20.44
C THR A 326 -13.08 -16.23 -20.43
N PHE A 327 -12.53 -15.44 -21.33
CA PHE A 327 -11.08 -15.19 -21.42
C PHE A 327 -10.72 -13.81 -20.88
N LEU A 328 -9.60 -13.75 -20.16
CA LEU A 328 -8.94 -12.53 -19.76
C LEU A 328 -7.58 -12.43 -20.47
N ASP A 329 -7.41 -11.39 -21.28
CA ASP A 329 -6.12 -11.07 -21.91
C ASP A 329 -5.29 -10.21 -20.99
N THR A 330 -4.03 -10.56 -20.77
CA THR A 330 -3.12 -9.78 -19.91
C THR A 330 -1.87 -9.33 -20.67
N PRO A 331 -1.41 -8.08 -20.42
CA PRO A 331 -0.17 -7.60 -21.02
C PRO A 331 1.04 -8.46 -20.65
N GLY A 332 1.93 -8.73 -21.62
CA GLY A 332 3.14 -9.55 -21.41
C GLY A 332 4.30 -8.78 -20.79
N HIS A 333 4.35 -7.46 -20.93
CA HIS A 333 5.49 -6.64 -20.55
C HIS A 333 5.67 -6.56 -19.02
N GLU A 334 6.93 -6.53 -18.56
CA GLU A 334 7.31 -6.46 -17.12
C GLU A 334 6.62 -5.32 -16.36
N ALA A 335 6.46 -4.16 -16.98
CA ALA A 335 5.76 -3.03 -16.38
C ALA A 335 4.35 -3.36 -15.84
N PHE A 336 3.68 -4.39 -16.38
CA PHE A 336 2.30 -4.77 -16.06
C PHE A 336 2.20 -5.96 -15.10
N THR A 337 3.19 -6.19 -14.24
CA THR A 337 3.19 -7.28 -13.23
C THR A 337 1.92 -7.29 -12.37
N SER A 338 1.45 -6.12 -11.92
CA SER A 338 0.21 -6.00 -11.12
C SER A 338 -1.03 -6.48 -11.89
N MET A 339 -1.08 -6.25 -13.20
CA MET A 339 -2.19 -6.72 -14.05
C MET A 339 -2.18 -8.25 -14.21
N ARG A 340 -1.00 -8.87 -14.36
CA ARG A 340 -0.87 -10.34 -14.42
C ARG A 340 -1.25 -11.00 -13.10
N ALA A 341 -0.78 -10.48 -11.96
CA ALA A 341 -1.15 -10.96 -10.64
C ALA A 341 -2.67 -10.89 -10.42
N ARG A 342 -3.28 -9.77 -10.79
CA ARG A 342 -4.74 -9.56 -10.71
C ARG A 342 -5.48 -10.55 -11.62
N GLY A 343 -5.00 -10.72 -12.85
CA GLY A 343 -5.57 -11.71 -13.80
C GLY A 343 -5.57 -13.11 -13.19
N ALA A 344 -4.48 -13.57 -12.59
CA ALA A 344 -4.39 -14.87 -11.94
C ALA A 344 -5.37 -15.03 -10.78
N MET A 345 -5.48 -14.02 -9.89
CA MET A 345 -6.33 -14.10 -8.69
C MET A 345 -7.83 -14.17 -8.99
N VAL A 346 -8.25 -13.74 -10.16
CA VAL A 346 -9.67 -13.62 -10.53
C VAL A 346 -10.15 -14.81 -11.36
N THR A 347 -9.23 -15.64 -11.84
CA THR A 347 -9.49 -16.70 -12.81
C THR A 347 -9.40 -18.11 -12.21
N ASP A 348 -10.00 -19.06 -12.91
CA ASP A 348 -10.05 -20.47 -12.52
C ASP A 348 -8.94 -21.29 -13.17
N ILE A 349 -8.52 -20.93 -14.38
CA ILE A 349 -7.51 -21.62 -15.18
C ILE A 349 -6.58 -20.58 -15.81
N ALA A 350 -5.27 -20.88 -15.89
CA ALA A 350 -4.31 -20.06 -16.58
C ALA A 350 -3.72 -20.76 -17.80
N ILE A 351 -3.70 -20.09 -18.94
CA ILE A 351 -2.98 -20.54 -20.14
C ILE A 351 -1.63 -19.86 -20.17
N LEU A 352 -0.56 -20.63 -20.14
CA LEU A 352 0.79 -20.16 -20.31
C LEU A 352 1.21 -20.34 -21.78
N VAL A 353 1.34 -19.24 -22.52
CA VAL A 353 1.78 -19.26 -23.92
C VAL A 353 3.29 -19.14 -23.99
N VAL A 354 3.95 -20.14 -24.57
CA VAL A 354 5.40 -20.20 -24.77
C VAL A 354 5.68 -20.40 -26.25
N ALA A 355 6.55 -19.58 -26.81
CA ALA A 355 6.94 -19.73 -28.23
C ALA A 355 7.94 -20.89 -28.40
N ALA A 356 7.73 -21.72 -29.41
CA ALA A 356 8.54 -22.92 -29.68
C ALA A 356 9.97 -22.60 -30.13
N ASP A 357 10.22 -21.40 -30.65
CA ASP A 357 11.50 -20.89 -31.09
C ASP A 357 12.34 -20.26 -29.95
N ASP A 358 11.70 -19.52 -29.07
CA ASP A 358 12.37 -18.73 -28.02
C ASP A 358 12.60 -19.54 -26.72
N GLY A 359 11.59 -20.31 -26.27
CA GLY A 359 11.62 -21.05 -25.02
C GLY A 359 11.11 -20.25 -23.82
N ILE A 360 11.53 -20.64 -22.60
CA ILE A 360 11.10 -19.99 -21.37
C ILE A 360 11.91 -18.71 -21.12
N MET A 361 11.23 -17.57 -21.09
CA MET A 361 11.77 -16.24 -20.86
C MET A 361 11.46 -15.74 -19.44
N PRO A 362 12.13 -14.70 -18.90
CA PRO A 362 11.92 -14.22 -17.51
C PRO A 362 10.45 -13.90 -17.18
N GLN A 363 9.71 -13.28 -18.11
CA GLN A 363 8.29 -12.98 -17.93
C GLN A 363 7.40 -14.23 -17.97
N THR A 364 7.86 -15.32 -18.60
CA THR A 364 7.20 -16.63 -18.55
C THR A 364 7.35 -17.22 -17.14
N VAL A 365 8.54 -17.14 -16.56
CA VAL A 365 8.80 -17.56 -15.16
C VAL A 365 7.96 -16.77 -14.17
N GLU A 366 7.87 -15.45 -14.35
CA GLU A 366 7.01 -14.57 -13.56
C GLU A 366 5.53 -15.01 -13.64
N SER A 367 5.06 -15.34 -14.85
CA SER A 367 3.69 -15.81 -15.08
C SER A 367 3.40 -17.15 -14.38
N ILE A 368 4.36 -18.09 -14.39
CA ILE A 368 4.29 -19.34 -13.64
C ILE A 368 4.17 -19.07 -12.13
N ASN A 369 4.98 -18.17 -11.60
CA ASN A 369 4.97 -17.83 -10.19
C ASN A 369 3.64 -17.18 -9.77
N HIS A 370 3.06 -16.30 -10.59
CA HIS A 370 1.75 -15.69 -10.33
C HIS A 370 0.62 -16.72 -10.32
N ALA A 371 0.60 -17.66 -11.27
CA ALA A 371 -0.40 -18.72 -11.31
C ALA A 371 -0.27 -19.67 -10.11
N LYS A 372 0.96 -20.03 -9.73
CA LYS A 372 1.22 -20.85 -8.54
C LYS A 372 0.82 -20.15 -7.24
N ALA A 373 1.14 -18.87 -7.11
CA ALA A 373 0.76 -18.07 -5.95
C ALA A 373 -0.76 -17.91 -5.81
N ALA A 374 -1.48 -17.86 -6.94
CA ALA A 374 -2.94 -17.83 -6.97
C ALA A 374 -3.59 -19.24 -6.81
N GLY A 375 -2.80 -20.32 -6.82
CA GLY A 375 -3.33 -21.69 -6.74
C GLY A 375 -4.11 -22.14 -7.98
N VAL A 376 -3.89 -21.49 -9.13
CA VAL A 376 -4.64 -21.73 -10.36
C VAL A 376 -3.93 -22.78 -11.22
N PRO A 377 -4.60 -23.83 -11.72
CA PRO A 377 -4.00 -24.80 -12.61
C PRO A 377 -3.55 -24.18 -13.93
N LEU A 378 -2.41 -24.66 -14.41
CA LEU A 378 -1.76 -24.17 -15.62
C LEU A 378 -1.94 -25.13 -16.78
N VAL A 379 -2.38 -24.61 -17.91
CA VAL A 379 -2.33 -25.28 -19.22
C VAL A 379 -1.27 -24.60 -20.08
N VAL A 380 -0.33 -25.33 -20.60
CA VAL A 380 0.77 -24.77 -21.41
C VAL A 380 0.42 -24.90 -22.89
N ALA A 381 0.43 -23.77 -23.59
CA ALA A 381 0.27 -23.68 -25.03
C ALA A 381 1.62 -23.36 -25.67
N ILE A 382 2.26 -24.36 -26.30
CA ILE A 382 3.50 -24.17 -27.07
C ILE A 382 3.13 -23.65 -28.46
N ASN A 383 3.31 -22.34 -28.64
CA ASN A 383 2.89 -21.62 -29.85
C ASN A 383 4.02 -21.53 -30.90
N LYS A 384 3.70 -21.07 -32.10
CA LYS A 384 4.58 -20.92 -33.23
C LYS A 384 5.13 -22.25 -33.78
N MET A 385 4.33 -23.31 -33.74
CA MET A 385 4.72 -24.62 -34.29
C MET A 385 4.93 -24.59 -35.82
N ASP A 386 4.45 -23.55 -36.49
CA ASP A 386 4.65 -23.29 -37.92
C ASP A 386 6.03 -22.73 -38.29
N VAL A 387 6.85 -22.33 -37.31
CA VAL A 387 8.18 -21.75 -37.52
C VAL A 387 9.23 -22.86 -37.69
N HIS A 388 10.12 -22.66 -38.66
CA HIS A 388 11.22 -23.60 -38.89
C HIS A 388 12.20 -23.58 -37.70
N GLY A 389 12.37 -24.71 -37.03
CA GLY A 389 13.20 -24.82 -35.84
C GLY A 389 12.39 -24.94 -34.53
N ALA A 390 11.06 -24.96 -34.59
CA ALA A 390 10.21 -25.24 -33.42
C ALA A 390 10.60 -26.56 -32.73
N ASN A 391 10.90 -26.49 -31.45
CA ASN A 391 11.30 -27.67 -30.67
C ASN A 391 10.46 -27.77 -29.38
N PRO A 392 9.32 -28.47 -29.40
CA PRO A 392 8.45 -28.60 -28.22
C PRO A 392 9.10 -29.41 -27.10
N ASP A 393 9.96 -30.39 -27.41
CA ASP A 393 10.59 -31.23 -26.39
C ASP A 393 11.58 -30.47 -25.50
N ARG A 394 12.30 -29.51 -26.11
CA ARG A 394 13.15 -28.57 -25.36
C ARG A 394 12.33 -27.76 -24.34
N ILE A 395 11.15 -27.30 -24.74
CA ILE A 395 10.28 -26.50 -23.84
C ILE A 395 9.72 -27.39 -22.72
N LYS A 396 9.30 -28.62 -23.04
CA LYS A 396 8.84 -29.59 -22.04
C LYS A 396 9.92 -29.86 -20.98
N GLN A 397 11.20 -29.98 -21.41
CA GLN A 397 12.33 -30.12 -20.48
C GLN A 397 12.50 -28.88 -19.59
N GLN A 398 12.49 -27.68 -20.17
CA GLN A 398 12.59 -26.44 -19.41
C GLN A 398 11.44 -26.26 -18.41
N LEU A 399 10.20 -26.62 -18.77
CA LEU A 399 9.04 -26.56 -17.87
C LEU A 399 9.23 -27.43 -16.62
N THR A 400 9.91 -28.58 -16.78
CA THR A 400 10.18 -29.49 -15.64
C THR A 400 11.09 -28.82 -14.59
N GLU A 401 12.03 -27.96 -15.00
CA GLU A 401 12.88 -27.19 -14.08
C GLU A 401 12.07 -26.25 -13.17
N TYR A 402 10.92 -25.79 -13.66
CA TYR A 402 9.99 -24.96 -12.91
C TYR A 402 8.88 -25.77 -12.21
N GLY A 403 8.99 -27.12 -12.17
CA GLY A 403 8.03 -27.99 -11.52
C GLY A 403 6.69 -28.13 -12.25
N LEU A 404 6.70 -27.94 -13.57
CA LEU A 404 5.59 -28.21 -14.48
C LEU A 404 5.92 -29.44 -15.31
N VAL A 405 5.53 -30.62 -14.81
CA VAL A 405 5.78 -31.89 -15.49
C VAL A 405 4.64 -32.20 -16.45
N PRO A 406 4.89 -32.39 -17.75
CA PRO A 406 3.87 -32.75 -18.73
C PRO A 406 3.17 -34.08 -18.40
N GLU A 407 1.89 -34.20 -18.76
CA GLU A 407 1.12 -35.47 -18.61
C GLU A 407 1.80 -36.66 -19.29
N GLU A 408 2.42 -36.43 -20.48
CA GLU A 408 3.17 -37.46 -21.23
C GLU A 408 4.34 -38.04 -20.42
N TRP A 409 4.86 -37.30 -19.42
CA TRP A 409 5.95 -37.75 -18.54
C TRP A 409 5.47 -38.10 -17.14
N GLY A 410 4.14 -38.30 -16.99
CA GLY A 410 3.52 -38.70 -15.73
C GLY A 410 3.24 -37.56 -14.74
N GLY A 411 3.22 -36.30 -15.21
CA GLY A 411 2.84 -35.14 -14.43
C GLY A 411 1.36 -34.77 -14.58
N GLU A 412 1.00 -33.59 -14.08
CA GLU A 412 -0.38 -33.09 -14.07
C GLU A 412 -0.58 -31.90 -15.05
N THR A 413 0.48 -31.44 -15.73
CA THR A 413 0.42 -30.26 -16.58
C THR A 413 0.04 -30.63 -18.01
N ILE A 414 -1.09 -30.11 -18.48
CA ILE A 414 -1.54 -30.28 -19.88
C ILE A 414 -0.67 -29.39 -20.78
N VAL A 415 -0.05 -29.99 -21.81
CA VAL A 415 0.79 -29.28 -22.78
C VAL A 415 0.24 -29.46 -24.18
N CYS A 416 -0.17 -28.36 -24.81
CA CYS A 416 -0.75 -28.34 -26.15
C CYS A 416 0.17 -27.63 -27.13
N PRO A 417 0.74 -28.32 -28.13
CA PRO A 417 1.41 -27.67 -29.26
C PRO A 417 0.37 -27.01 -30.17
N ILE A 418 0.57 -25.72 -30.47
CA ILE A 418 -0.37 -24.91 -31.26
C ILE A 418 0.35 -24.01 -32.26
N SER A 419 -0.38 -23.55 -33.25
CA SER A 419 -0.02 -22.41 -34.07
C SER A 419 -1.19 -21.41 -34.12
N ALA A 420 -1.05 -20.28 -33.42
CA ALA A 420 -2.04 -19.23 -33.44
C ALA A 420 -2.27 -18.66 -34.85
N LYS A 421 -1.22 -18.69 -35.69
CA LYS A 421 -1.27 -18.19 -37.07
C LYS A 421 -2.07 -19.09 -37.99
N THR A 422 -1.81 -20.38 -38.01
CA THR A 422 -2.52 -21.35 -38.87
C THR A 422 -3.85 -21.79 -38.23
N GLY A 423 -3.94 -21.80 -36.91
CA GLY A 423 -5.05 -22.32 -36.14
C GLY A 423 -4.91 -23.78 -35.75
N GLU A 424 -3.79 -24.41 -36.08
CA GLU A 424 -3.51 -25.80 -35.74
C GLU A 424 -3.38 -25.99 -34.23
N GLY A 425 -4.00 -27.04 -33.68
CA GLY A 425 -3.97 -27.36 -32.27
C GLY A 425 -4.83 -26.47 -31.36
N VAL A 426 -5.40 -25.36 -31.86
CA VAL A 426 -6.18 -24.43 -31.04
C VAL A 426 -7.49 -25.07 -30.55
N ASP A 427 -8.17 -25.84 -31.39
CA ASP A 427 -9.40 -26.54 -31.01
C ASP A 427 -9.13 -27.57 -29.90
N ASN A 428 -8.01 -28.31 -29.98
CA ASN A 428 -7.58 -29.24 -28.95
C ASN A 428 -7.26 -28.52 -27.61
N LEU A 429 -6.60 -27.37 -27.66
CA LEU A 429 -6.40 -26.54 -26.47
C LEU A 429 -7.73 -26.16 -25.81
N LEU A 430 -8.71 -25.73 -26.61
CA LEU A 430 -10.04 -25.34 -26.12
C LEU A 430 -10.82 -26.52 -25.53
N GLU A 431 -10.72 -27.70 -26.11
CA GLU A 431 -11.32 -28.93 -25.58
C GLU A 431 -10.71 -29.31 -24.23
N ASN A 432 -9.40 -29.27 -24.10
CA ASN A 432 -8.69 -29.53 -22.83
C ASN A 432 -9.09 -28.53 -21.73
N LEU A 433 -9.29 -27.25 -22.08
CA LEU A 433 -9.77 -26.24 -21.13
C LEU A 433 -11.19 -26.56 -20.61
N VAL A 434 -12.08 -26.98 -21.50
CA VAL A 434 -13.44 -27.35 -21.11
C VAL A 434 -13.43 -28.62 -20.23
N LEU A 435 -12.61 -29.61 -20.55
CA LEU A 435 -12.46 -30.82 -19.73
C LEU A 435 -11.89 -30.50 -18.35
N LEU A 436 -10.85 -29.65 -18.27
CA LEU A 436 -10.27 -29.25 -17.00
C LEU A 436 -11.28 -28.48 -16.12
N ALA A 437 -12.10 -27.62 -16.74
CA ALA A 437 -13.17 -26.89 -16.05
C ALA A 437 -14.26 -27.83 -15.50
N GLU A 438 -14.56 -28.91 -16.20
CA GLU A 438 -15.52 -29.93 -15.73
C GLU A 438 -14.96 -30.73 -14.53
N ILE A 439 -13.66 -31.04 -14.55
CA ILE A 439 -13.01 -31.72 -13.43
C ILE A 439 -13.00 -30.83 -12.17
N GLN A 440 -12.89 -29.50 -12.33
CA GLN A 440 -12.92 -28.57 -11.21
C GLN A 440 -14.32 -28.34 -10.63
N GLU A 441 -15.39 -28.80 -11.27
CA GLU A 441 -16.79 -28.63 -10.83
C GLU A 441 -17.13 -27.17 -10.43
N LEU A 442 -16.81 -26.19 -11.28
CA LEU A 442 -17.01 -24.78 -10.99
C LEU A 442 -18.50 -24.46 -10.82
N LYS A 443 -18.88 -24.02 -9.62
CA LYS A 443 -20.28 -23.72 -9.25
C LYS A 443 -20.41 -22.27 -8.75
N ALA A 444 -21.58 -21.67 -8.89
CA ALA A 444 -21.93 -20.38 -8.30
C ALA A 444 -23.44 -20.31 -8.06
N ASN A 445 -23.88 -19.46 -7.14
CA ASN A 445 -25.29 -19.23 -6.86
C ASN A 445 -25.80 -18.00 -7.66
N PRO A 446 -26.62 -18.16 -8.72
CA PRO A 446 -27.13 -17.04 -9.50
C PRO A 446 -28.20 -16.21 -8.77
N ASN A 447 -28.85 -16.75 -7.73
CA ASN A 447 -30.02 -16.15 -7.08
C ASN A 447 -29.67 -15.15 -5.96
N ARG A 448 -28.37 -14.93 -5.71
CA ARG A 448 -27.91 -14.00 -4.66
C ARG A 448 -27.53 -12.63 -5.26
N ALA A 449 -27.32 -11.63 -4.39
CA ALA A 449 -26.79 -10.33 -4.79
C ALA A 449 -25.43 -10.50 -5.48
N ALA A 450 -25.20 -9.74 -6.54
CA ALA A 450 -23.97 -9.89 -7.33
C ALA A 450 -22.72 -9.53 -6.52
N ARG A 451 -21.73 -10.41 -6.62
CA ARG A 451 -20.38 -10.21 -6.10
C ARG A 451 -19.36 -10.53 -7.19
N GLY A 452 -18.27 -9.79 -7.23
CA GLY A 452 -17.21 -10.06 -8.20
C GLY A 452 -16.07 -9.08 -8.06
N THR A 453 -15.24 -8.95 -9.11
CA THR A 453 -14.03 -8.15 -9.08
C THR A 453 -14.00 -7.14 -10.22
N VAL A 454 -13.46 -5.96 -9.94
CA VAL A 454 -13.20 -4.91 -10.93
C VAL A 454 -11.94 -5.29 -11.70
N ILE A 455 -12.09 -5.57 -13.00
CA ILE A 455 -10.97 -5.87 -13.90
C ILE A 455 -10.21 -4.60 -14.22
N GLU A 456 -10.94 -3.58 -14.67
CA GLU A 456 -10.39 -2.30 -15.13
C GLU A 456 -11.37 -1.17 -14.90
N ALA A 457 -10.86 0.05 -14.70
CA ALA A 457 -11.70 1.22 -14.52
C ALA A 457 -11.11 2.43 -15.25
N ARG A 458 -12.02 3.23 -15.87
CA ARG A 458 -11.65 4.40 -16.67
C ARG A 458 -12.63 5.56 -16.47
N MET A 459 -12.19 6.76 -16.87
CA MET A 459 -13.02 7.95 -16.86
C MET A 459 -13.40 8.31 -18.31
N ASP A 460 -14.70 8.27 -18.62
CA ASP A 460 -15.25 8.70 -19.89
C ASP A 460 -15.82 10.11 -19.79
N LYS A 461 -15.56 10.98 -20.78
CA LYS A 461 -16.05 12.37 -20.78
C LYS A 461 -17.57 12.50 -20.79
N GLY A 462 -18.27 11.57 -21.42
CA GLY A 462 -19.73 11.62 -21.60
C GLY A 462 -20.51 10.80 -20.58
N ARG A 463 -19.96 9.64 -20.18
CA ARG A 463 -20.62 8.67 -19.30
C ARG A 463 -20.14 8.74 -17.85
N GLY A 464 -19.04 9.47 -17.57
CA GLY A 464 -18.40 9.53 -16.27
C GLY A 464 -17.52 8.31 -15.97
N PRO A 465 -17.40 7.90 -14.69
CA PRO A 465 -16.66 6.71 -14.32
C PRO A 465 -17.30 5.44 -14.92
N ILE A 466 -16.48 4.66 -15.58
CA ILE A 466 -16.83 3.37 -16.18
C ILE A 466 -15.90 2.31 -15.59
N MET A 467 -16.45 1.16 -15.25
CA MET A 467 -15.67 0.01 -14.79
C MET A 467 -16.04 -1.24 -15.55
N THR A 468 -15.08 -2.06 -15.89
CA THR A 468 -15.26 -3.42 -16.40
C THR A 468 -15.17 -4.37 -15.21
N VAL A 469 -16.21 -5.15 -14.98
CA VAL A 469 -16.27 -6.09 -13.87
C VAL A 469 -16.51 -7.51 -14.36
N LEU A 470 -16.00 -8.46 -13.60
CA LEU A 470 -16.33 -9.87 -13.73
C LEU A 470 -17.24 -10.26 -12.57
N VAL A 471 -18.44 -10.70 -12.87
CA VAL A 471 -19.35 -11.26 -11.87
C VAL A 471 -18.86 -12.67 -11.51
N GLN A 472 -18.59 -12.93 -10.25
CA GLN A 472 -18.12 -14.23 -9.76
C GLN A 472 -19.26 -15.04 -9.14
N ASN A 473 -20.13 -14.38 -8.40
CA ASN A 473 -21.30 -15.00 -7.76
C ASN A 473 -22.50 -14.05 -7.82
N GLY A 474 -23.72 -14.57 -7.82
CA GLY A 474 -24.94 -13.78 -7.91
C GLY A 474 -25.25 -13.28 -9.33
N THR A 475 -26.32 -12.52 -9.46
CA THR A 475 -26.72 -11.87 -10.72
C THR A 475 -26.82 -10.36 -10.52
N LEU A 476 -26.15 -9.62 -11.37
CA LEU A 476 -26.16 -8.17 -11.38
C LEU A 476 -27.25 -7.66 -12.31
N HIS A 477 -28.10 -6.75 -11.81
CA HIS A 477 -29.18 -6.15 -12.58
C HIS A 477 -28.95 -4.65 -12.81
N GLN A 478 -29.53 -4.15 -13.89
CA GLN A 478 -29.59 -2.71 -14.12
C GLN A 478 -30.43 -2.04 -13.02
N GLY A 479 -29.87 -1.03 -12.36
CA GLY A 479 -30.49 -0.33 -11.24
C GLY A 479 -29.95 -0.70 -9.87
N ASP A 480 -29.19 -1.77 -9.76
CA ASP A 480 -28.55 -2.21 -8.51
C ASP A 480 -27.58 -1.15 -7.98
N ILE A 481 -27.47 -1.11 -6.67
CA ILE A 481 -26.49 -0.27 -5.98
C ILE A 481 -25.25 -1.11 -5.75
N ILE A 482 -24.11 -0.61 -6.18
CA ILE A 482 -22.82 -1.32 -6.10
C ILE A 482 -21.85 -0.53 -5.22
N ILE A 483 -21.13 -1.26 -4.37
CA ILE A 483 -19.94 -0.80 -3.68
C ILE A 483 -18.74 -1.49 -4.31
N ALA A 484 -17.75 -0.72 -4.75
CA ALA A 484 -16.47 -1.23 -5.25
C ALA A 484 -15.34 -0.49 -4.54
N GLY A 485 -14.65 -1.15 -3.61
CA GLY A 485 -13.61 -0.54 -2.80
C GLY A 485 -14.08 0.72 -2.08
N THR A 486 -13.57 1.88 -2.52
CA THR A 486 -13.90 3.22 -2.01
C THR A 486 -14.91 3.98 -2.90
N ALA A 487 -15.52 3.33 -3.87
CA ALA A 487 -16.51 3.93 -4.77
C ALA A 487 -17.89 3.28 -4.56
N VAL A 488 -18.94 4.08 -4.65
CA VAL A 488 -20.34 3.64 -4.61
C VAL A 488 -21.08 4.21 -5.81
N GLY A 489 -22.02 3.48 -6.35
CA GLY A 489 -22.84 3.98 -7.45
C GLY A 489 -24.04 3.09 -7.73
N ARG A 490 -24.89 3.56 -8.64
CA ARG A 490 -26.02 2.80 -9.14
C ARG A 490 -25.79 2.43 -10.61
N VAL A 491 -25.96 1.17 -10.94
CA VAL A 491 -25.83 0.67 -12.32
C VAL A 491 -26.82 1.39 -13.23
N ARG A 492 -26.34 2.32 -14.03
CA ARG A 492 -27.17 3.04 -15.01
C ARG A 492 -27.28 2.27 -16.31
N THR A 493 -26.16 1.80 -16.81
CA THR A 493 -26.08 0.99 -18.03
C THR A 493 -25.06 -0.11 -17.86
N MET A 494 -25.38 -1.28 -18.38
CA MET A 494 -24.46 -2.40 -18.54
C MET A 494 -24.30 -2.69 -20.02
N THR A 495 -23.06 -2.94 -20.44
CA THR A 495 -22.74 -3.38 -21.81
C THR A 495 -21.86 -4.62 -21.76
N ASN A 496 -22.12 -5.55 -22.67
CA ASN A 496 -21.30 -6.76 -22.81
C ASN A 496 -20.01 -6.46 -23.62
N ASP A 497 -19.16 -7.49 -23.77
CA ASP A 497 -17.93 -7.47 -24.56
C ASP A 497 -18.11 -7.05 -26.03
N LYS A 498 -19.34 -7.15 -26.57
CA LYS A 498 -19.70 -6.73 -27.95
C LYS A 498 -20.28 -5.31 -28.01
N GLY A 499 -20.28 -4.56 -26.91
CA GLY A 499 -20.84 -3.21 -26.83
C GLY A 499 -22.38 -3.15 -26.82
N GLN A 500 -23.06 -4.29 -26.68
CA GLN A 500 -24.52 -4.36 -26.61
C GLN A 500 -25.00 -4.13 -25.18
N ARG A 501 -26.11 -3.41 -25.02
CA ARG A 501 -26.70 -3.20 -23.69
C ARG A 501 -27.33 -4.47 -23.18
N VAL A 502 -27.06 -4.81 -21.94
CA VAL A 502 -27.64 -5.93 -21.22
C VAL A 502 -28.34 -5.44 -19.95
N THR A 503 -29.40 -6.12 -19.55
CA THR A 503 -30.19 -5.78 -18.35
C THR A 503 -29.75 -6.57 -17.13
N GLU A 504 -29.15 -7.74 -17.35
CA GLU A 504 -28.64 -8.65 -16.30
C GLU A 504 -27.33 -9.28 -16.70
N ALA A 505 -26.52 -9.62 -15.71
CA ALA A 505 -25.25 -10.31 -15.86
C ALA A 505 -25.09 -11.34 -14.74
N GLY A 506 -25.09 -12.63 -15.09
CA GLY A 506 -24.88 -13.75 -14.17
C GLY A 506 -23.38 -14.06 -13.94
N PRO A 507 -23.08 -15.15 -13.22
CA PRO A 507 -21.72 -15.57 -12.92
C PRO A 507 -20.86 -15.79 -14.17
N SER A 508 -19.57 -15.47 -14.05
CA SER A 508 -18.53 -15.57 -15.10
C SER A 508 -18.80 -14.72 -16.35
N ILE A 509 -19.66 -13.71 -16.26
CA ILE A 509 -19.94 -12.79 -17.36
C ILE A 509 -19.18 -11.47 -17.10
N PRO A 510 -18.30 -11.04 -18.04
CA PRO A 510 -17.68 -9.73 -17.97
C PRO A 510 -18.67 -8.67 -18.50
N VAL A 511 -18.82 -7.56 -17.78
CA VAL A 511 -19.68 -6.44 -18.18
C VAL A 511 -19.02 -5.09 -17.89
N GLU A 512 -19.20 -4.15 -18.81
CA GLU A 512 -18.82 -2.75 -18.62
C GLU A 512 -20.02 -2.01 -17.98
N ILE A 513 -19.78 -1.34 -16.85
CA ILE A 513 -20.80 -0.67 -16.05
C ILE A 513 -20.49 0.83 -15.99
N ALA A 514 -21.53 1.64 -16.18
CA ALA A 514 -21.49 3.08 -15.94
C ALA A 514 -22.47 3.48 -14.84
N GLY A 515 -22.09 4.46 -14.02
CA GLY A 515 -22.95 5.01 -12.97
C GLY A 515 -22.33 5.10 -11.60
N MET A 516 -21.03 4.81 -11.48
CA MET A 516 -20.27 4.99 -10.24
C MET A 516 -20.06 6.48 -9.92
N SER A 517 -19.86 6.81 -8.66
CA SER A 517 -19.52 8.17 -8.21
C SER A 517 -18.07 8.55 -8.52
N GLU A 518 -17.18 7.59 -8.42
CA GLU A 518 -15.73 7.74 -8.62
C GLU A 518 -15.18 6.51 -9.35
N VAL A 519 -13.97 6.61 -9.88
CA VAL A 519 -13.28 5.48 -10.50
C VAL A 519 -12.75 4.58 -9.37
N PRO A 520 -13.23 3.31 -9.24
CA PRO A 520 -12.70 2.37 -8.26
C PRO A 520 -11.29 1.92 -8.62
N SER A 521 -10.57 1.34 -7.64
CA SER A 521 -9.29 0.71 -7.95
C SER A 521 -9.51 -0.60 -8.70
N ALA A 522 -8.68 -0.85 -9.69
CA ALA A 522 -8.70 -2.13 -10.38
C ALA A 522 -8.24 -3.25 -9.42
N GLY A 523 -8.95 -4.37 -9.40
CA GLY A 523 -8.77 -5.46 -8.43
C GLY A 523 -9.62 -5.35 -7.18
N ASP A 524 -10.34 -4.22 -6.95
CA ASP A 524 -11.29 -4.12 -5.86
C ASP A 524 -12.43 -5.13 -6.04
N THR A 525 -12.87 -5.74 -4.95
CA THR A 525 -14.11 -6.52 -4.95
C THR A 525 -15.32 -5.59 -5.02
N PHE A 526 -16.30 -5.93 -5.82
CA PHE A 526 -17.58 -5.24 -5.81
C PHE A 526 -18.68 -6.14 -5.23
N ASN A 527 -19.62 -5.50 -4.53
CA ASN A 527 -20.79 -6.14 -3.97
C ASN A 527 -22.04 -5.32 -4.32
N ALA A 528 -23.09 -5.98 -4.80
CA ALA A 528 -24.40 -5.37 -4.96
C ALA A 528 -25.09 -5.36 -3.60
N VAL A 529 -25.71 -4.22 -3.25
CA VAL A 529 -26.34 -4.00 -1.94
C VAL A 529 -27.71 -3.37 -2.09
N ALA A 530 -28.58 -3.58 -1.12
CA ALA A 530 -29.95 -3.07 -1.17
C ALA A 530 -30.09 -1.61 -0.69
N ASP A 531 -29.26 -1.16 0.27
CA ASP A 531 -29.37 0.15 0.91
C ASP A 531 -28.26 1.10 0.47
N GLU A 532 -28.61 2.13 -0.31
CA GLU A 532 -27.68 3.15 -0.80
C GLU A 532 -27.12 4.04 0.32
N ARG A 533 -27.90 4.28 1.38
CA ARG A 533 -27.47 5.15 2.47
C ARG A 533 -26.36 4.50 3.29
N MET A 534 -26.56 3.25 3.69
CA MET A 534 -25.56 2.47 4.40
C MET A 534 -24.32 2.23 3.52
N ALA A 535 -24.52 2.02 2.20
CA ALA A 535 -23.43 1.87 1.25
C ALA A 535 -22.53 3.12 1.19
N ARG A 536 -23.11 4.32 1.20
CA ARG A 536 -22.37 5.58 1.23
C ARG A 536 -21.62 5.78 2.55
N GLU A 537 -22.25 5.42 3.65
CA GLU A 537 -21.63 5.50 4.98
C GLU A 537 -20.41 4.58 5.09
N LEU A 538 -20.53 3.33 4.61
CA LEU A 538 -19.41 2.39 4.57
C LEU A 538 -18.25 2.89 3.69
N VAL A 539 -18.56 3.43 2.50
CA VAL A 539 -17.57 3.99 1.60
C VAL A 539 -16.84 5.18 2.23
N GLU A 540 -17.55 6.05 2.94
CA GLU A 540 -16.94 7.20 3.63
C GLU A 540 -16.02 6.73 4.76
N GLN A 541 -16.41 5.70 5.53
CA GLN A 541 -15.57 5.09 6.55
C GLN A 541 -14.29 4.49 5.93
N ARG A 542 -14.40 3.73 4.82
CA ARG A 542 -13.23 3.17 4.12
C ARG A 542 -12.30 4.25 3.58
N LYS A 543 -12.86 5.34 3.04
CA LYS A 543 -12.07 6.51 2.59
C LYS A 543 -11.32 7.16 3.74
N GLN A 544 -11.97 7.32 4.89
CA GLN A 544 -11.33 7.89 6.07
C GLN A 544 -10.21 6.99 6.59
N GLN A 545 -10.46 5.68 6.71
CA GLN A 545 -9.43 4.70 7.10
C GLN A 545 -8.23 4.73 6.16
N LYS A 546 -8.45 4.79 4.82
CA LYS A 546 -7.37 4.88 3.83
C LYS A 546 -6.55 6.18 3.98
N LYS A 547 -7.21 7.31 4.28
CA LYS A 547 -6.53 8.58 4.56
C LYS A 547 -5.72 8.51 5.86
N ASP A 548 -6.28 7.95 6.91
CA ASP A 548 -5.61 7.82 8.21
C ASP A 548 -4.40 6.88 8.11
N ALA A 549 -4.52 5.77 7.38
CA ALA A 549 -3.41 4.86 7.08
C ALA A 549 -2.30 5.55 6.26
N ALA A 550 -2.66 6.34 5.24
CA ALA A 550 -1.70 7.12 4.45
C ALA A 550 -0.99 8.18 5.30
N ASN A 551 -1.71 8.86 6.19
CA ASN A 551 -1.15 9.85 7.11
C ASN A 551 -0.25 9.21 8.18
N ALA A 552 -0.60 8.02 8.69
CA ALA A 552 0.22 7.26 9.63
C ALA A 552 1.52 6.75 8.98
N GLY A 553 1.47 6.40 7.68
CA GLY A 553 2.64 5.99 6.90
C GLY A 553 3.59 7.13 6.56
N SER A 554 3.12 8.39 6.52
CA SER A 554 3.98 9.55 6.34
C SER A 554 4.73 9.83 7.65
N LYS A 555 5.92 9.24 7.80
CA LYS A 555 6.84 9.55 8.92
C LYS A 555 7.04 11.05 8.96
N LYS A 556 6.70 11.68 10.10
CA LYS A 556 7.11 13.07 10.36
C LYS A 556 8.61 13.11 10.21
N VAL A 557 9.09 13.90 9.23
CA VAL A 557 10.52 14.07 8.98
C VAL A 557 11.15 14.58 10.28
N SER A 558 11.97 13.75 10.92
CA SER A 558 12.74 14.15 12.09
C SER A 558 13.84 15.12 11.65
N LEU A 559 14.28 16.00 12.56
CA LEU A 559 15.45 16.86 12.31
C LEU A 559 16.70 16.01 12.01
N ASP A 560 16.83 14.83 12.61
CA ASP A 560 17.92 13.90 12.36
C ASP A 560 17.88 13.32 10.95
N ASP A 561 16.68 13.02 10.41
CA ASP A 561 16.49 12.61 9.02
C ASP A 561 16.85 13.73 8.04
N LEU A 562 16.56 14.99 8.41
CA LEU A 562 16.94 16.15 7.62
C LEU A 562 18.47 16.35 7.58
N PHE A 563 19.14 16.21 8.72
CA PHE A 563 20.61 16.26 8.78
C PHE A 563 21.27 15.11 8.02
N SER A 564 20.72 13.91 8.09
CA SER A 564 21.19 12.75 7.33
C SER A 564 21.08 12.97 5.82
N ARG A 565 19.97 13.57 5.36
CA ARG A 565 19.77 13.93 3.94
C ARG A 565 20.73 15.02 3.47
N ILE A 566 21.02 16.02 4.31
CA ILE A 566 21.99 17.08 3.99
C ILE A 566 23.41 16.51 3.90
N GLN A 567 23.76 15.52 4.73
CA GLN A 567 25.07 14.86 4.68
C GLN A 567 25.25 13.90 3.49
N GLN A 568 24.17 13.32 2.97
CA GLN A 568 24.21 12.38 1.83
C GLN A 568 24.36 13.05 0.46
N GLY A 569 24.39 14.39 0.39
CA GLY A 569 24.43 15.15 -0.86
C GLY A 569 23.03 15.44 -1.41
N GLU A 570 22.90 16.50 -2.18
CA GLU A 570 21.64 16.90 -2.81
C GLU A 570 21.24 15.88 -3.90
N MET A 571 20.42 14.86 -3.50
CA MET A 571 19.70 14.07 -4.50
C MET A 571 18.75 14.99 -5.27
N LYS A 572 18.84 14.96 -6.58
CA LYS A 572 17.92 15.73 -7.44
C LYS A 572 16.58 15.00 -7.50
N ASP A 573 15.50 15.66 -7.05
CA ASP A 573 14.16 15.13 -7.19
C ASP A 573 13.62 15.44 -8.60
N PHE A 574 13.22 14.38 -9.32
CA PHE A 574 12.55 14.47 -10.61
C PHE A 574 11.06 14.18 -10.42
N ASN A 575 10.28 15.23 -10.29
CA ASN A 575 8.86 15.16 -9.99
C ASN A 575 8.03 14.93 -11.25
N ILE A 576 7.12 13.94 -11.19
CA ILE A 576 6.25 13.57 -12.31
C ILE A 576 4.79 13.49 -11.87
N ILE A 577 3.88 13.94 -12.72
CA ILE A 577 2.45 13.69 -12.61
C ILE A 577 2.05 12.74 -13.73
N VAL A 578 1.43 11.61 -13.39
CA VAL A 578 1.01 10.59 -14.36
C VAL A 578 -0.50 10.65 -14.58
N LYS A 579 -0.91 10.75 -15.84
CA LYS A 579 -2.32 10.61 -16.26
C LYS A 579 -2.43 9.53 -17.32
N ALA A 580 -3.34 8.58 -17.12
CA ALA A 580 -3.58 7.50 -18.07
C ALA A 580 -5.08 7.36 -18.40
N ASP A 581 -5.37 6.59 -19.43
CA ASP A 581 -6.75 6.29 -19.83
C ASP A 581 -7.44 5.32 -18.87
N VAL A 582 -6.70 4.34 -18.32
CA VAL A 582 -7.19 3.35 -17.36
C VAL A 582 -6.33 3.30 -16.09
N GLN A 583 -6.92 2.82 -15.00
CA GLN A 583 -6.26 2.75 -13.69
C GLN A 583 -5.03 1.84 -13.70
N GLY A 584 -5.13 0.68 -14.34
CA GLY A 584 -4.01 -0.26 -14.40
C GLY A 584 -2.81 0.29 -15.17
N SER A 585 -3.02 1.04 -16.25
CA SER A 585 -1.93 1.72 -16.98
C SER A 585 -1.29 2.82 -16.13
N ALA A 586 -2.08 3.58 -15.36
CA ALA A 586 -1.55 4.59 -14.45
C ALA A 586 -0.63 3.99 -13.37
N GLU A 587 -1.05 2.84 -12.79
CA GLU A 587 -0.27 2.08 -11.81
C GLU A 587 1.03 1.52 -12.42
N ALA A 588 0.96 0.96 -13.63
CA ALA A 588 2.10 0.40 -14.33
C ALA A 588 3.15 1.46 -14.68
N VAL A 589 2.72 2.59 -15.26
CA VAL A 589 3.61 3.72 -15.57
C VAL A 589 4.25 4.26 -14.30
N LYS A 590 3.47 4.50 -13.24
CA LYS A 590 3.97 4.94 -11.94
C LYS A 590 5.05 4.02 -11.41
N SER A 591 4.77 2.71 -11.29
CA SER A 591 5.71 1.72 -10.76
C SER A 591 6.98 1.60 -11.62
N SER A 592 6.86 1.70 -12.94
CA SER A 592 8.00 1.63 -13.85
C SER A 592 8.90 2.86 -13.74
N LEU A 593 8.31 4.06 -13.64
CA LEU A 593 9.05 5.29 -13.49
C LEU A 593 9.75 5.39 -12.12
N GLU A 594 9.09 4.96 -11.04
CA GLU A 594 9.69 4.93 -9.69
C GLU A 594 10.88 3.98 -9.60
N LYS A 595 10.88 2.87 -10.37
CA LYS A 595 12.01 1.91 -10.47
C LYS A 595 13.25 2.50 -11.15
N LEU A 596 13.11 3.55 -11.96
CA LEU A 596 14.25 4.22 -12.60
C LEU A 596 15.11 5.03 -11.63
N SER A 597 14.62 5.29 -10.41
CA SER A 597 15.35 6.05 -9.40
C SER A 597 16.73 5.43 -9.14
N ASN A 598 17.75 6.27 -9.10
CA ASN A 598 19.13 5.92 -8.78
C ASN A 598 19.66 6.75 -7.60
N GLU A 599 20.92 6.58 -7.23
CA GLU A 599 21.53 7.26 -6.08
C GLU A 599 21.65 8.79 -6.27
N GLU A 600 21.66 9.29 -7.50
CA GLU A 600 21.85 10.71 -7.82
C GLU A 600 20.54 11.44 -8.17
N VAL A 601 19.57 10.72 -8.77
CA VAL A 601 18.28 11.26 -9.20
C VAL A 601 17.15 10.38 -8.69
N ARG A 602 16.24 10.96 -7.92
CA ARG A 602 15.04 10.28 -7.44
C ARG A 602 13.83 10.67 -8.29
N VAL A 603 13.21 9.70 -8.93
CA VAL A 603 11.92 9.89 -9.62
C VAL A 603 10.80 9.77 -8.60
N GLN A 604 10.01 10.83 -8.47
CA GLN A 604 8.87 10.85 -7.56
C GLN A 604 7.59 11.14 -8.33
N VAL A 605 6.65 10.19 -8.32
CA VAL A 605 5.31 10.42 -8.86
C VAL A 605 4.43 11.07 -7.78
N ILE A 606 4.25 12.40 -7.89
CA ILE A 606 3.47 13.19 -6.92
C ILE A 606 1.99 12.85 -6.99
N HIS A 607 1.47 12.71 -8.21
CA HIS A 607 0.06 12.41 -8.45
C HIS A 607 -0.09 11.44 -9.61
N SER A 608 -0.96 10.45 -9.44
CA SER A 608 -1.37 9.55 -10.52
C SER A 608 -2.90 9.52 -10.60
N GLY A 609 -3.45 9.56 -11.80
CA GLY A 609 -4.90 9.57 -11.97
C GLY A 609 -5.34 9.14 -13.36
N VAL A 610 -6.65 8.89 -13.49
CA VAL A 610 -7.29 8.40 -14.70
C VAL A 610 -8.05 9.53 -15.39
N GLY A 611 -8.00 9.56 -16.71
CA GLY A 611 -8.73 10.52 -17.54
C GLY A 611 -7.85 11.60 -18.17
N ALA A 612 -8.48 12.56 -18.83
CA ALA A 612 -7.80 13.67 -19.50
C ALA A 612 -6.99 14.53 -18.53
N ILE A 613 -5.91 15.13 -19.00
CA ILE A 613 -5.13 16.09 -18.23
C ILE A 613 -5.96 17.35 -18.04
N SER A 614 -6.22 17.74 -16.79
CA SER A 614 -7.04 18.89 -16.40
C SER A 614 -6.19 20.11 -16.05
N GLU A 615 -6.85 21.25 -15.94
CA GLU A 615 -6.22 22.49 -15.47
C GLU A 615 -5.62 22.35 -14.07
N SER A 616 -6.29 21.61 -13.17
CA SER A 616 -5.80 21.35 -11.81
C SER A 616 -4.48 20.58 -11.80
N ASP A 617 -4.30 19.63 -12.74
CA ASP A 617 -3.05 18.90 -12.88
C ASP A 617 -1.91 19.81 -13.32
N VAL A 618 -2.18 20.74 -14.22
CA VAL A 618 -1.19 21.73 -14.68
C VAL A 618 -0.81 22.68 -13.55
N MET A 619 -1.77 23.14 -12.73
CA MET A 619 -1.49 23.98 -11.56
C MET A 619 -0.64 23.24 -10.52
N LEU A 620 -0.94 21.95 -10.28
CA LEU A 620 -0.13 21.11 -9.40
C LEU A 620 1.30 20.95 -9.95
N ALA A 621 1.45 20.68 -11.24
CA ALA A 621 2.75 20.56 -11.90
C ALA A 621 3.57 21.85 -11.80
N ALA A 622 2.95 23.00 -12.04
CA ALA A 622 3.60 24.30 -11.92
C ALA A 622 4.11 24.59 -10.50
N THR A 623 3.32 24.23 -9.47
CA THR A 623 3.70 24.43 -8.05
C THR A 623 4.80 23.47 -7.58
N SER A 624 4.81 22.25 -8.11
CA SER A 624 5.73 21.18 -7.69
C SER A 624 6.95 21.07 -8.61
N ASN A 625 7.09 21.94 -9.62
CA ASN A 625 8.10 21.85 -10.67
C ASN A 625 8.15 20.44 -11.30
N ALA A 626 6.96 19.91 -11.64
CA ALA A 626 6.79 18.56 -12.15
C ALA A 626 6.49 18.54 -13.65
N ILE A 627 6.89 17.45 -14.33
CA ILE A 627 6.51 17.15 -15.71
C ILE A 627 5.22 16.33 -15.71
N ILE A 628 4.32 16.62 -16.65
CA ILE A 628 3.10 15.84 -16.82
C ILE A 628 3.31 14.76 -17.90
N VAL A 629 3.18 13.51 -17.51
CA VAL A 629 3.20 12.34 -18.39
C VAL A 629 1.76 11.90 -18.66
N GLY A 630 1.32 12.02 -19.89
CA GLY A 630 0.02 11.54 -20.37
C GLY A 630 0.14 10.23 -21.14
N PHE A 631 -0.38 9.14 -20.61
CA PHE A 631 -0.36 7.83 -21.27
C PHE A 631 -1.73 7.57 -21.91
N ASN A 632 -1.74 7.51 -23.25
CA ASN A 632 -2.93 7.33 -24.09
C ASN A 632 -4.06 8.36 -23.84
N VAL A 633 -3.77 9.49 -23.22
CA VAL A 633 -4.70 10.58 -22.93
C VAL A 633 -4.29 11.88 -23.63
N ARG A 634 -5.23 12.85 -23.66
CA ARG A 634 -4.98 14.16 -24.24
C ARG A 634 -5.33 15.25 -23.21
N PRO A 635 -4.61 16.38 -23.21
CA PRO A 635 -4.96 17.51 -22.37
C PRO A 635 -6.25 18.18 -22.88
N ASP A 636 -7.04 18.70 -21.95
CA ASP A 636 -8.15 19.58 -22.27
C ASP A 636 -7.65 20.91 -22.84
N ALA A 637 -8.49 21.65 -23.55
CA ALA A 637 -8.10 22.92 -24.16
C ALA A 637 -7.58 23.93 -23.11
N ALA A 638 -8.29 24.05 -21.96
CA ALA A 638 -7.87 24.90 -20.85
C ALA A 638 -6.53 24.47 -20.25
N ALA A 639 -6.32 23.15 -20.09
CA ALA A 639 -5.06 22.61 -19.59
C ALA A 639 -3.88 22.92 -20.52
N ARG A 640 -4.10 22.85 -21.84
CA ARG A 640 -3.06 23.16 -22.83
C ARG A 640 -2.65 24.64 -22.77
N ASP A 641 -3.65 25.54 -22.71
CA ASP A 641 -3.42 26.98 -22.66
C ASP A 641 -2.72 27.38 -21.35
N ASN A 642 -3.10 26.77 -20.24
CA ASN A 642 -2.46 27.01 -18.95
C ASN A 642 -1.05 26.44 -18.88
N ALA A 643 -0.80 25.26 -19.44
CA ALA A 643 0.54 24.68 -19.52
C ALA A 643 1.51 25.59 -20.28
N ALA A 644 1.05 26.15 -21.43
CA ALA A 644 1.83 27.12 -22.19
C ALA A 644 2.14 28.40 -21.41
N ARG A 645 1.19 28.91 -20.59
CA ARG A 645 1.39 30.09 -19.75
C ARG A 645 2.30 29.84 -18.56
N SER A 646 2.17 28.70 -17.93
CA SER A 646 2.93 28.30 -16.72
C SER A 646 4.25 27.63 -17.05
N ASN A 647 4.60 27.48 -18.34
CA ASN A 647 5.79 26.77 -18.82
C ASN A 647 5.92 25.34 -18.28
N VAL A 648 4.78 24.65 -18.17
CA VAL A 648 4.71 23.24 -17.72
C VAL A 648 4.81 22.34 -18.94
N GLU A 649 5.74 21.40 -18.91
CA GLU A 649 5.93 20.42 -19.96
C GLU A 649 4.92 19.28 -19.86
N ILE A 650 4.21 19.00 -20.98
CA ILE A 650 3.28 17.87 -21.10
C ILE A 650 3.81 16.92 -22.16
N ARG A 651 4.18 15.71 -21.76
CA ARG A 651 4.62 14.64 -22.65
C ARG A 651 3.53 13.58 -22.80
N MET A 652 3.28 13.15 -24.03
CA MET A 652 2.18 12.22 -24.36
C MET A 652 2.70 10.99 -25.05
N TYR A 653 2.46 9.83 -24.45
CA TYR A 653 2.91 8.54 -24.95
C TYR A 653 1.72 7.63 -25.24
N ARG A 654 1.93 6.69 -26.16
CA ARG A 654 1.00 5.60 -26.46
C ARG A 654 1.60 4.22 -26.15
N VAL A 655 2.92 4.14 -26.15
CA VAL A 655 3.68 2.94 -25.85
C VAL A 655 4.50 3.19 -24.58
N ILE A 656 4.47 2.25 -23.65
CA ILE A 656 5.12 2.42 -22.35
C ILE A 656 6.65 2.48 -22.47
N TYR A 657 7.23 1.78 -23.44
CA TYR A 657 8.68 1.81 -23.69
C TYR A 657 9.18 3.20 -24.07
N ASP A 658 8.43 3.91 -24.91
CA ASP A 658 8.79 5.28 -25.32
C ASP A 658 8.82 6.21 -24.08
N CYS A 659 7.85 6.04 -23.18
CA CYS A 659 7.79 6.81 -21.94
C CYS A 659 9.01 6.53 -21.04
N ILE A 660 9.34 5.26 -20.83
CA ILE A 660 10.46 4.84 -19.97
C ILE A 660 11.79 5.35 -20.55
N ASN A 661 12.04 5.14 -21.83
CA ASN A 661 13.28 5.52 -22.50
C ASN A 661 13.50 7.04 -22.50
N GLU A 662 12.44 7.83 -22.75
CA GLU A 662 12.55 9.28 -22.77
C GLU A 662 12.80 9.87 -21.37
N ILE A 663 12.15 9.33 -20.34
CA ILE A 663 12.38 9.73 -18.95
C ILE A 663 13.78 9.31 -18.49
N GLU A 664 14.24 8.12 -18.84
CA GLU A 664 15.62 7.68 -18.57
C GLU A 664 16.65 8.60 -19.24
N ALA A 665 16.42 8.98 -20.49
CA ALA A 665 17.28 9.93 -21.19
C ALA A 665 17.27 11.32 -20.54
N ALA A 666 16.10 11.79 -20.07
CA ALA A 666 15.98 13.04 -19.31
C ALA A 666 16.75 12.99 -17.99
N MET A 667 16.67 11.87 -17.26
CA MET A 667 17.44 11.66 -16.03
C MET A 667 18.94 11.68 -16.29
N LYS A 668 19.41 11.00 -17.33
CA LYS A 668 20.83 11.04 -17.73
C LYS A 668 21.31 12.46 -18.03
N GLY A 669 20.47 13.27 -18.64
CA GLY A 669 20.76 14.69 -18.88
C GLY A 669 20.83 15.55 -17.61
N MET A 670 20.24 15.10 -16.49
CA MET A 670 20.31 15.77 -15.19
C MET A 670 21.55 15.39 -14.37
N LEU A 671 22.25 14.31 -14.72
CA LEU A 671 23.46 13.87 -14.03
C LEU A 671 24.58 14.88 -14.20
N ALA A 672 25.43 15.01 -13.17
CA ALA A 672 26.63 15.82 -13.28
C ALA A 672 27.62 15.13 -14.26
N PRO A 673 28.30 15.89 -15.16
CA PRO A 673 29.27 15.29 -16.07
C PRO A 673 30.39 14.60 -15.26
N LYS A 674 30.61 13.34 -15.54
CA LYS A 674 31.74 12.60 -14.95
C LYS A 674 32.99 12.88 -15.77
N PHE A 675 34.01 13.38 -15.10
CA PHE A 675 35.31 13.65 -15.71
C PHE A 675 36.26 12.48 -15.42
N GLN A 676 36.92 11.97 -16.45
CA GLN A 676 38.00 11.01 -16.31
C GLN A 676 39.31 11.68 -16.65
N GLU A 677 40.35 11.35 -15.87
CA GLU A 677 41.71 11.78 -16.16
C GLU A 677 42.23 11.00 -17.38
N GLN A 678 42.56 11.73 -18.43
CA GLN A 678 43.25 11.16 -19.60
C GLN A 678 44.68 11.69 -19.62
N ILE A 679 45.69 10.79 -19.49
CA ILE A 679 47.08 11.13 -19.68
C ILE A 679 47.32 11.37 -21.17
N ILE A 680 47.84 12.55 -21.49
CA ILE A 680 48.08 12.96 -22.89
C ILE A 680 49.55 12.95 -23.25
N GLY A 681 50.47 12.85 -22.28
CA GLY A 681 51.90 12.74 -22.55
C GLY A 681 52.77 12.76 -21.30
N HIS A 682 54.02 12.40 -21.47
CA HIS A 682 55.02 12.39 -20.42
C HIS A 682 56.20 13.25 -20.81
N VAL A 683 56.80 13.97 -19.87
CA VAL A 683 57.96 14.85 -20.07
C VAL A 683 59.02 14.52 -19.04
N GLU A 684 60.20 14.12 -19.49
CA GLU A 684 61.39 13.89 -18.63
C GLU A 684 62.12 15.21 -18.38
N ILE A 685 62.39 15.56 -17.16
CA ILE A 685 63.13 16.77 -16.80
C ILE A 685 64.62 16.54 -16.92
N ARG A 686 65.26 17.25 -17.85
CA ARG A 686 66.70 17.18 -18.10
C ARG A 686 67.51 18.29 -17.43
N GLN A 687 66.89 19.48 -17.27
CA GLN A 687 67.56 20.64 -16.67
C GLN A 687 66.57 21.46 -15.84
N THR A 688 67.05 22.10 -14.76
CA THR A 688 66.24 23.00 -13.94
C THR A 688 66.93 24.34 -13.76
N PHE A 689 66.21 25.43 -13.96
CA PHE A 689 66.71 26.80 -13.82
C PHE A 689 65.88 27.57 -12.78
N LYS A 690 66.56 28.10 -11.74
CA LYS A 690 65.92 28.94 -10.76
C LYS A 690 65.95 30.40 -11.21
N VAL A 691 64.82 30.98 -11.50
CA VAL A 691 64.67 32.36 -11.99
C VAL A 691 64.09 33.23 -10.84
N SER A 692 64.81 34.25 -10.41
CA SER A 692 64.34 35.20 -9.38
C SER A 692 63.07 35.89 -9.86
N LYS A 693 61.95 35.80 -9.11
CA LYS A 693 60.61 36.31 -9.33
C LYS A 693 59.64 35.41 -10.16
N VAL A 694 60.11 34.32 -10.78
CA VAL A 694 59.25 33.46 -11.61
C VAL A 694 59.14 32.05 -11.01
N GLY A 695 60.15 31.61 -10.26
CA GLY A 695 60.22 30.27 -9.69
C GLY A 695 61.16 29.35 -10.47
N THR A 696 60.98 28.02 -10.35
CA THR A 696 61.78 27.04 -11.05
C THR A 696 61.19 26.76 -12.43
N VAL A 697 61.97 27.06 -13.46
CA VAL A 697 61.68 26.72 -14.87
C VAL A 697 62.46 25.44 -15.21
N CYS A 698 61.79 24.46 -15.77
CA CYS A 698 62.31 23.14 -16.06
C CYS A 698 62.50 22.99 -17.59
N GLY A 699 63.68 22.55 -18.01
CA GLY A 699 63.90 22.07 -19.38
C GLY A 699 63.60 20.58 -19.43
N GLY A 700 62.55 20.22 -20.15
CA GLY A 700 62.09 18.83 -20.29
C GLY A 700 62.14 18.37 -21.73
N TYR A 701 62.15 17.06 -21.90
CA TYR A 701 62.04 16.38 -23.15
C TYR A 701 60.74 15.53 -23.19
N VAL A 702 59.87 15.77 -24.15
CA VAL A 702 58.61 15.02 -24.30
C VAL A 702 58.92 13.61 -24.77
N THR A 703 58.75 12.61 -23.92
CA THR A 703 59.07 11.20 -24.21
C THR A 703 57.97 10.53 -25.03
N ASP A 704 56.72 10.79 -24.70
CA ASP A 704 55.56 10.31 -25.45
C ASP A 704 54.40 11.31 -25.43
N GLY A 705 53.42 11.12 -26.34
CA GLY A 705 52.24 11.94 -26.44
C GLY A 705 52.51 13.41 -26.79
N LYS A 706 51.81 14.31 -26.08
CA LYS A 706 51.98 15.77 -26.23
C LYS A 706 51.74 16.51 -24.94
N ILE A 707 52.39 17.62 -24.75
CA ILE A 707 52.09 18.56 -23.65
C ILE A 707 51.30 19.76 -24.21
N VAL A 708 50.24 20.16 -23.54
CA VAL A 708 49.40 21.29 -23.94
C VAL A 708 49.41 22.34 -22.86
N ARG A 709 49.44 23.61 -23.25
CA ARG A 709 49.30 24.73 -22.31
C ARG A 709 47.92 24.65 -21.66
N ASN A 710 47.79 24.89 -20.36
CA ASN A 710 46.58 24.78 -19.56
C ASN A 710 46.14 23.33 -19.23
N SER A 711 47.01 22.33 -19.43
CA SER A 711 46.77 21.00 -18.88
C SER A 711 47.19 20.92 -17.42
N LYS A 712 46.64 19.94 -16.71
CA LYS A 712 47.12 19.57 -15.37
C LYS A 712 48.34 18.70 -15.49
N VAL A 713 49.23 18.83 -14.54
CA VAL A 713 50.52 18.09 -14.52
C VAL A 713 50.75 17.45 -13.18
N ARG A 714 51.33 16.27 -13.20
CA ARG A 714 51.68 15.51 -12.02
C ARG A 714 53.18 15.26 -12.07
N VAL A 715 53.91 15.65 -11.04
CA VAL A 715 55.36 15.42 -10.92
C VAL A 715 55.57 14.07 -10.29
N VAL A 716 56.21 13.15 -11.01
CA VAL A 716 56.51 11.79 -10.58
C VAL A 716 58.02 11.67 -10.36
N ARG A 717 58.45 11.29 -9.16
CA ARG A 717 59.85 11.03 -8.77
C ARG A 717 59.97 9.59 -8.28
N ASP A 718 60.84 8.80 -8.86
CA ASP A 718 61.06 7.40 -8.48
C ASP A 718 59.74 6.59 -8.47
N ASN A 719 58.87 6.82 -9.49
CA ASN A 719 57.51 6.25 -9.62
C ASN A 719 56.52 6.64 -8.51
N ILE A 720 56.83 7.69 -7.72
CA ILE A 720 55.93 8.21 -6.69
C ILE A 720 55.51 9.63 -7.09
N VAL A 721 54.20 9.89 -7.02
CA VAL A 721 53.64 11.22 -7.26
C VAL A 721 54.02 12.14 -6.11
N VAL A 722 54.80 13.18 -6.40
CA VAL A 722 55.27 14.14 -5.42
C VAL A 722 54.39 15.40 -5.37
N PHE A 723 53.85 15.80 -6.50
CA PHE A 723 53.02 17.00 -6.59
C PHE A 723 52.06 16.91 -7.78
N GLU A 724 50.89 17.50 -7.63
CA GLU A 724 49.90 17.67 -8.68
C GLU A 724 49.45 19.15 -8.74
N GLY A 725 49.37 19.72 -9.94
CA GLY A 725 49.02 21.14 -10.13
C GLY A 725 48.84 21.51 -11.58
N ASP A 726 48.71 22.78 -11.86
CA ASP A 726 48.50 23.30 -13.20
C ASP A 726 49.86 23.69 -13.85
N LEU A 727 49.89 23.59 -15.20
CA LEU A 727 51.02 24.04 -15.98
C LEU A 727 50.99 25.56 -16.15
N ALA A 728 51.89 26.29 -15.43
CA ALA A 728 51.90 27.76 -15.46
C ALA A 728 52.43 28.34 -16.77
N SER A 729 53.45 27.73 -17.41
CA SER A 729 53.94 28.17 -18.72
C SER A 729 54.51 27.01 -19.52
N LEU A 730 54.38 27.11 -20.88
CA LEU A 730 54.99 26.18 -21.83
C LEU A 730 55.67 26.97 -22.94
N ARG A 731 56.98 26.70 -23.09
CA ARG A 731 57.85 27.41 -24.06
C ARG A 731 58.65 26.42 -24.88
N ARG A 732 58.95 26.82 -26.11
CA ARG A 732 59.91 26.13 -26.92
C ARG A 732 60.99 27.15 -27.35
N PHE A 733 62.22 26.94 -26.90
CA PHE A 733 63.31 27.94 -26.97
C PHE A 733 62.94 29.25 -26.27
N LYS A 734 62.59 30.29 -26.98
CA LYS A 734 62.18 31.60 -26.40
C LYS A 734 60.71 31.95 -26.58
N ASP A 735 60.03 31.13 -27.38
CA ASP A 735 58.63 31.42 -27.79
C ASP A 735 57.65 30.65 -26.94
N ASP A 736 56.55 31.32 -26.52
CA ASP A 736 55.43 30.64 -25.85
C ASP A 736 54.65 29.83 -26.90
N VAL A 737 54.40 28.55 -26.64
CA VAL A 737 53.74 27.64 -27.53
C VAL A 737 52.45 27.06 -26.91
N LYS A 738 51.50 26.70 -27.75
CA LYS A 738 50.22 26.10 -27.30
C LYS A 738 50.38 24.63 -26.96
N GLU A 739 51.17 23.90 -27.76
CA GLU A 739 51.44 22.47 -27.55
C GLU A 739 52.83 22.12 -28.03
N VAL A 740 53.40 21.04 -27.49
CA VAL A 740 54.66 20.43 -27.91
C VAL A 740 54.43 18.93 -28.03
N ALA A 741 54.80 18.33 -29.17
CA ALA A 741 54.68 16.91 -29.45
C ALA A 741 55.86 16.10 -28.94
N ALA A 742 55.73 14.77 -28.87
CA ALA A 742 56.79 13.84 -28.53
C ALA A 742 58.05 14.05 -29.40
N GLY A 743 59.21 13.88 -28.80
CA GLY A 743 60.50 14.01 -29.46
C GLY A 743 61.08 15.42 -29.49
N TYR A 744 60.40 16.42 -28.88
CA TYR A 744 60.90 17.79 -28.79
C TYR A 744 61.21 18.24 -27.36
N GLU A 745 62.17 19.15 -27.27
CA GLU A 745 62.49 19.81 -26.02
C GLU A 745 61.54 20.98 -25.71
N CYS A 746 61.16 21.13 -24.48
CA CYS A 746 60.31 22.21 -24.01
C CYS A 746 60.79 22.80 -22.69
N GLY A 747 60.50 24.07 -22.46
CA GLY A 747 60.61 24.74 -21.19
C GLY A 747 59.25 24.80 -20.54
N LEU A 748 59.11 24.30 -19.33
CA LEU A 748 57.85 24.27 -18.59
C LEU A 748 58.00 24.78 -17.16
N GLN A 749 56.94 25.26 -16.58
CA GLN A 749 56.86 25.66 -15.20
C GLN A 749 55.57 25.13 -14.59
N VAL A 750 55.67 24.50 -13.44
CA VAL A 750 54.55 24.02 -12.65
C VAL A 750 54.12 25.12 -11.68
N ASP A 751 52.85 25.40 -11.59
CA ASP A 751 52.32 26.42 -10.68
C ASP A 751 52.53 26.00 -9.21
N LYS A 752 52.98 26.95 -8.40
CA LYS A 752 53.20 26.80 -6.93
C LYS A 752 54.14 25.67 -6.52
N TYR A 753 54.90 25.05 -7.42
CA TYR A 753 55.87 24.02 -7.09
C TYR A 753 57.27 24.34 -7.61
N ASN A 754 58.26 24.41 -6.70
CA ASN A 754 59.64 24.85 -7.02
C ASN A 754 60.72 23.79 -6.78
N ASP A 755 60.35 22.58 -6.27
CA ASP A 755 61.33 21.50 -5.97
C ASP A 755 61.36 20.42 -7.06
N VAL A 756 61.26 20.83 -8.32
CA VAL A 756 61.47 19.91 -9.46
C VAL A 756 62.94 19.62 -9.62
N LYS A 757 63.30 18.34 -9.78
CA LYS A 757 64.68 17.87 -9.94
C LYS A 757 64.91 17.27 -11.32
N VAL A 758 66.19 17.18 -11.68
CA VAL A 758 66.58 16.48 -12.91
C VAL A 758 66.32 14.98 -12.72
N GLY A 759 65.66 14.36 -13.69
CA GLY A 759 65.21 12.97 -13.65
C GLY A 759 63.76 12.79 -13.22
N ASP A 760 63.04 13.87 -12.75
CA ASP A 760 61.60 13.79 -12.51
C ASP A 760 60.85 13.61 -13.85
N VAL A 761 59.78 12.85 -13.82
CA VAL A 761 58.87 12.70 -14.96
C VAL A 761 57.61 13.50 -14.67
N ILE A 762 57.23 14.34 -15.63
CA ILE A 762 55.94 15.07 -15.55
C ILE A 762 54.93 14.37 -16.42
N GLU A 763 53.91 13.81 -15.78
CA GLU A 763 52.73 13.31 -16.47
C GLU A 763 51.79 14.48 -16.75
N VAL A 764 51.36 14.62 -17.97
CA VAL A 764 50.42 15.65 -18.44
C VAL A 764 49.07 15.00 -18.64
N PHE A 765 48.03 15.48 -17.99
CA PHE A 765 46.71 14.94 -18.13
C PHE A 765 45.62 16.03 -18.29
N VAL A 766 44.53 15.66 -18.89
CA VAL A 766 43.35 16.52 -19.09
C VAL A 766 42.12 15.79 -18.56
N MET A 767 41.25 16.53 -17.88
CA MET A 767 39.95 16.02 -17.47
C MET A 767 39.02 15.97 -18.69
N GLN A 768 38.74 14.79 -19.17
CA GLN A 768 37.82 14.58 -20.30
C GLN A 768 36.47 14.17 -19.79
N GLU A 769 35.44 14.84 -20.27
CA GLU A 769 34.05 14.53 -19.98
C GLU A 769 33.67 13.19 -20.67
N ILE A 770 33.24 12.21 -19.89
CA ILE A 770 32.70 10.96 -20.41
C ILE A 770 31.24 11.19 -20.71
N LYS A 771 30.84 11.06 -21.95
CA LYS A 771 29.41 10.95 -22.33
C LYS A 771 28.87 9.63 -21.79
N GLN A 772 27.97 9.73 -20.81
CA GLN A 772 27.25 8.58 -20.25
C GLN A 772 26.13 8.10 -21.17
#